data_7a44c9047c161a9a02d8f8d18fa25078
#
_entry.id   7a44c9047c161a9a02d8f8d18fa25078
#
_cell.length_a   1.000
_cell.length_b   1.000
_cell.length_c   1.000
_cell.angle_alpha   90.00
_cell.angle_beta   90.00
_cell.angle_gamma   90.00
#
_symmetry.space_group_name_H-M   'P 1'
#
loop_
_entity.id
_entity.type
_entity.pdbx_description
1 polymer ?
#
loop_
_entity_poly.entity_id
_entity_poly.type
_entity_poly.pdbx_seq_one_letter_code
_entity_poly.pdbx_strand_id
1 'polypeptide(L)'
;MDIQTPPAKEPTTIRYRLKRDAEDFVTRWQGWWQSKRFRLGIYAAGALFLLLLLFWVLFARNLPDAEALIEYESPLPTVVRDINGQPFHSYARERRVQLEYADFPKTLVHAYLAAEDKTFFSHGGIDYPGIVSAIFDNIFSDKRSRGASTITQQVAKNLLLTNEYSYTRKVKEAILAKRIESALTKQQILSLYLNEIALGRQSFGVEAAAQAYFGKSVDKLLLHEMAFLAILPKAPERYGRAKNAKLAMSRRNWVLGEMRANGWITDAQLATARAQPLGLMTQRRTGYKNIGGYFAEEVRRQLIEKFGETDEAGPYSVYSGGLWVRSSMHPEHQIAATKALREGLLRYNAGKAWKANLGVIDVTDDKWPSRFASTNIAIDYANWRAGVALGKGRVGFADGSTAPLDGSPAAMKAGDVIAVAPNGTNRYAIRSVPEVGGGMVVQDPFNGRVLAVQGGFDNRISSFNRATQAQRQPGSTIKPFVYATALDNGMTPTSIIVDGPYCVWQGANLGQKCFRNFSGGGAGPQTMRWGLEQSRNLMTVRAAAESGMDNVTDTLRDMSIGDYPEYLSYALGAGDTTVLKMVNAYSMLVNHGRELKPTFIDFLQNRKGKVIWPAKWKPCKGCRAPDWNGKPMPRFTAAGKQVMDPITAYQIVHMLEGVIQRGTAVTLRELDRPLFGKTGTTTGPTNVWFIGGSPHLVAGLYLGFDKPRSMGGYAQGGSLAAPIFKQFARTAMADMPKTPFIAPAGTRLVRVDRRSGKRVYGAWPSDDPLSAVIWEAFKAETEPKRSIRQEELAARDDKPKKAADTQSESTAGAANAPSASVGTKRDQDFIQQEGGIY
;
A
#
# COMPACT_ATOMS: atom_id res chain seq x y z
N MET A 1 46.87 -91.53 -35.52
CA MET A 1 45.55 -91.35 -34.97
C MET A 1 45.04 -90.06 -35.44
N ASP A 2 44.21 -90.12 -36.47
CA ASP A 2 43.61 -89.00 -37.15
C ASP A 2 42.47 -88.38 -36.29
N ILE A 3 42.56 -87.13 -36.04
CA ILE A 3 41.44 -86.39 -35.50
C ILE A 3 40.82 -85.52 -36.61
N GLN A 4 39.70 -85.96 -37.16
CA GLN A 4 38.88 -85.28 -38.13
C GLN A 4 38.18 -84.10 -37.48
N THR A 5 38.43 -82.94 -38.04
CA THR A 5 37.67 -81.67 -37.76
C THR A 5 36.32 -81.71 -38.53
N PRO A 6 35.22 -81.32 -37.93
CA PRO A 6 33.93 -81.25 -38.66
C PRO A 6 33.88 -80.01 -39.55
N PRO A 7 33.12 -80.01 -40.67
CA PRO A 7 33.11 -78.94 -41.66
C PRO A 7 32.33 -77.71 -41.16
N ALA A 8 32.86 -76.51 -41.45
CA ALA A 8 32.27 -75.22 -41.20
C ALA A 8 30.93 -75.09 -41.92
N LYS A 9 29.87 -74.70 -41.19
CA LYS A 9 28.58 -74.36 -41.75
C LYS A 9 28.64 -73.01 -42.45
N GLU A 10 28.30 -73.04 -43.72
CA GLU A 10 28.23 -71.81 -44.61
C GLU A 10 27.25 -70.77 -44.11
N PRO A 11 27.61 -69.47 -44.16
CA PRO A 11 26.73 -68.35 -43.77
C PRO A 11 25.83 -67.85 -44.89
N THR A 12 25.48 -68.67 -45.84
CA THR A 12 24.80 -68.25 -47.07
C THR A 12 23.29 -68.38 -47.11
N THR A 13 22.64 -68.95 -46.09
CA THR A 13 21.16 -69.22 -46.14
C THR A 13 20.25 -68.04 -45.82
N ILE A 14 20.64 -67.05 -45.01
CA ILE A 14 19.80 -65.91 -44.64
C ILE A 14 19.77 -64.85 -45.74
N ARG A 15 20.95 -64.60 -46.39
CA ARG A 15 21.02 -63.62 -47.50
C ARG A 15 20.29 -64.10 -48.77
N TYR A 16 20.34 -65.41 -49.04
CA TYR A 16 19.64 -65.97 -50.15
C TYR A 16 18.07 -65.95 -49.97
N ARG A 17 17.59 -66.23 -48.73
CA ARG A 17 16.17 -66.15 -48.38
C ARG A 17 15.64 -64.77 -48.52
N LEU A 18 16.34 -63.80 -47.89
CA LEU A 18 15.99 -62.39 -47.98
C LEU A 18 15.98 -61.85 -49.42
N LYS A 19 16.90 -62.31 -50.24
CA LYS A 19 16.91 -61.90 -51.67
C LYS A 19 15.79 -62.52 -52.49
N ARG A 20 15.46 -63.75 -52.25
CA ARG A 20 14.35 -64.45 -52.92
C ARG A 20 13.00 -63.92 -52.42
N ASP A 21 12.84 -63.66 -51.13
CA ASP A 21 11.64 -63.11 -50.57
C ASP A 21 11.44 -61.64 -51.06
N ALA A 22 12.53 -60.92 -51.31
CA ALA A 22 12.48 -59.56 -51.91
C ALA A 22 12.11 -59.66 -53.44
N GLU A 23 12.66 -60.62 -54.19
CA GLU A 23 12.29 -60.80 -55.60
C GLU A 23 10.87 -61.31 -55.74
N ASP A 24 10.39 -62.21 -54.89
CA ASP A 24 8.99 -62.64 -54.85
C ASP A 24 8.06 -61.56 -54.43
N PHE A 25 8.46 -60.66 -53.52
CA PHE A 25 7.69 -59.47 -53.18
C PHE A 25 7.61 -58.50 -54.34
N VAL A 26 8.70 -58.26 -55.07
CA VAL A 26 8.75 -57.35 -56.22
C VAL A 26 7.89 -57.92 -57.40
N THR A 27 7.93 -59.21 -57.66
CA THR A 27 7.12 -59.82 -58.72
C THR A 27 5.61 -59.83 -58.34
N ARG A 28 5.23 -60.10 -57.08
CA ARG A 28 3.85 -59.97 -56.63
C ARG A 28 3.39 -58.50 -56.63
N TRP A 29 4.24 -57.58 -56.27
CA TRP A 29 4.01 -56.18 -56.36
C TRP A 29 3.77 -55.70 -57.79
N GLN A 30 4.59 -56.16 -58.77
CA GLN A 30 4.43 -55.82 -60.16
C GLN A 30 3.13 -56.39 -60.74
N GLY A 31 2.73 -57.64 -60.35
CA GLY A 31 1.43 -58.24 -60.70
C GLY A 31 0.24 -57.47 -60.13
N TRP A 32 0.33 -57.04 -58.86
CA TRP A 32 -0.72 -56.19 -58.23
C TRP A 32 -0.78 -54.81 -58.88
N TRP A 33 0.38 -54.23 -59.27
CA TRP A 33 0.44 -52.92 -59.92
C TRP A 33 -0.21 -52.91 -61.28
N GLN A 34 -0.37 -54.04 -61.98
CA GLN A 34 -1.11 -54.19 -63.25
C GLN A 34 -2.63 -54.15 -63.05
N SER A 35 -3.09 -54.38 -61.84
CA SER A 35 -4.51 -54.30 -61.50
C SER A 35 -4.98 -52.84 -61.41
N LYS A 36 -5.96 -52.43 -62.25
CA LYS A 36 -6.54 -51.07 -62.17
C LYS A 36 -7.10 -50.76 -60.79
N ARG A 37 -7.65 -51.75 -60.06
CA ARG A 37 -8.22 -51.57 -58.70
C ARG A 37 -7.13 -51.32 -57.66
N PHE A 38 -5.98 -51.99 -57.75
CA PHE A 38 -4.87 -51.79 -56.83
C PHE A 38 -4.20 -50.41 -57.00
N ARG A 39 -3.98 -49.97 -58.27
CA ARG A 39 -3.50 -48.59 -58.52
C ARG A 39 -4.45 -47.53 -58.04
N LEU A 40 -5.79 -47.72 -58.27
CA LEU A 40 -6.79 -46.81 -57.72
C LEU A 40 -6.76 -46.76 -56.20
N GLY A 41 -6.53 -47.91 -55.53
CA GLY A 41 -6.38 -48.00 -54.09
C GLY A 41 -5.16 -47.22 -53.57
N ILE A 42 -3.98 -47.37 -54.24
CA ILE A 42 -2.77 -46.64 -53.90
C ILE A 42 -2.93 -45.11 -54.14
N TYR A 43 -3.53 -44.73 -55.27
CA TYR A 43 -3.80 -43.29 -55.53
C TYR A 43 -4.78 -42.72 -54.51
N ALA A 44 -5.82 -43.47 -54.13
CA ALA A 44 -6.75 -43.08 -53.12
C ALA A 44 -6.05 -42.96 -51.73
N ALA A 45 -5.19 -43.93 -51.38
CA ALA A 45 -4.38 -43.88 -50.13
C ALA A 45 -3.39 -42.69 -50.14
N GLY A 46 -2.71 -42.48 -51.29
CA GLY A 46 -1.82 -41.33 -51.47
C GLY A 46 -2.53 -39.98 -51.37
N ALA A 47 -3.70 -39.87 -52.02
CA ALA A 47 -4.54 -38.71 -51.93
C ALA A 47 -5.05 -38.45 -50.50
N LEU A 48 -5.48 -39.52 -49.79
CA LEU A 48 -5.87 -39.44 -48.39
C LEU A 48 -4.71 -39.03 -47.51
N PHE A 49 -3.49 -39.61 -47.74
CA PHE A 49 -2.29 -39.22 -47.02
C PHE A 49 -1.95 -37.73 -47.21
N LEU A 50 -2.01 -37.25 -48.47
CA LEU A 50 -1.76 -35.84 -48.77
C LEU A 50 -2.83 -34.93 -48.15
N LEU A 51 -4.10 -35.33 -48.15
CA LEU A 51 -5.16 -34.61 -47.45
C LEU A 51 -4.94 -34.58 -45.92
N LEU A 52 -4.54 -35.69 -45.33
CA LEU A 52 -4.22 -35.76 -43.92
C LEU A 52 -2.99 -34.91 -43.58
N LEU A 53 -1.96 -34.93 -44.45
CA LEU A 53 -0.77 -34.09 -44.29
C LEU A 53 -1.12 -32.58 -44.38
N LEU A 54 -1.94 -32.24 -45.38
CA LEU A 54 -2.45 -30.87 -45.56
C LEU A 54 -3.27 -30.44 -44.34
N PHE A 55 -4.16 -31.29 -43.86
CA PHE A 55 -4.95 -31.06 -42.65
C PHE A 55 -4.00 -30.85 -41.42
N TRP A 56 -3.00 -31.69 -41.28
CA TRP A 56 -2.03 -31.56 -40.18
C TRP A 56 -1.24 -30.24 -40.27
N VAL A 57 -0.76 -29.86 -41.45
CA VAL A 57 -0.02 -28.61 -41.68
C VAL A 57 -0.91 -27.39 -41.37
N LEU A 58 -2.18 -27.39 -41.84
CA LEU A 58 -3.09 -26.27 -41.68
C LEU A 58 -3.63 -26.11 -40.25
N PHE A 59 -3.89 -27.20 -39.52
CA PHE A 59 -4.67 -27.17 -38.30
C PHE A 59 -3.94 -27.70 -37.07
N ALA A 60 -2.96 -28.63 -37.22
CA ALA A 60 -2.37 -29.34 -36.09
C ALA A 60 -0.91 -28.97 -35.78
N ARG A 61 -0.15 -28.53 -36.81
CA ARG A 61 1.30 -28.29 -36.69
C ARG A 61 1.67 -27.20 -35.63
N ASN A 62 0.91 -26.11 -35.60
CA ASN A 62 1.21 -24.94 -34.79
C ASN A 62 0.28 -24.85 -33.55
N LEU A 63 -0.28 -25.96 -33.09
CA LEU A 63 -1.09 -25.96 -31.86
C LEU A 63 -0.21 -26.02 -30.62
N PRO A 64 -0.58 -25.31 -29.56
CA PRO A 64 0.08 -25.41 -28.26
C PRO A 64 0.09 -26.86 -27.75
N ASP A 65 1.10 -27.19 -26.93
CA ASP A 65 1.17 -28.46 -26.27
C ASP A 65 0.15 -28.54 -25.12
N ALA A 66 -0.63 -29.64 -25.06
CA ALA A 66 -1.58 -29.84 -23.97
C ALA A 66 -0.88 -30.21 -22.64
N GLU A 67 0.34 -30.73 -22.70
CA GLU A 67 1.13 -31.03 -21.49
C GLU A 67 1.49 -29.77 -20.70
N ALA A 68 1.57 -28.61 -21.39
CA ALA A 68 1.75 -27.31 -20.73
C ALA A 68 0.63 -26.98 -19.72
N LEU A 69 -0.55 -27.61 -19.84
CA LEU A 69 -1.64 -27.45 -18.88
C LEU A 69 -1.41 -28.20 -17.56
N ILE A 70 -0.50 -29.16 -17.53
CA ILE A 70 -0.10 -29.86 -16.28
C ILE A 70 0.66 -28.89 -15.36
N GLU A 71 1.49 -28.04 -15.96
CA GLU A 71 2.29 -27.04 -15.26
C GLU A 71 1.62 -25.64 -15.28
N TYR A 72 0.41 -25.57 -15.82
CA TYR A 72 -0.29 -24.27 -15.93
C TYR A 72 -0.57 -23.70 -14.56
N GLU A 73 0.01 -22.54 -14.29
CA GLU A 73 -0.24 -21.74 -13.09
C GLU A 73 -1.18 -20.59 -13.44
N SER A 74 -2.42 -20.65 -12.93
CA SER A 74 -3.39 -19.57 -13.11
C SER A 74 -2.83 -18.22 -12.64
N PRO A 75 -3.08 -17.12 -13.36
CA PRO A 75 -2.77 -15.79 -12.86
C PRO A 75 -3.48 -15.54 -11.54
N LEU A 76 -2.73 -15.35 -10.45
CA LEU A 76 -3.28 -15.07 -9.15
C LEU A 76 -3.05 -13.61 -8.75
N PRO A 77 -3.99 -12.98 -8.04
CA PRO A 77 -3.81 -11.63 -7.54
C PRO A 77 -2.70 -11.56 -6.49
N THR A 78 -1.93 -10.49 -6.52
CA THR A 78 -1.03 -10.16 -5.41
C THR A 78 -1.83 -9.61 -4.24
N VAL A 79 -1.66 -10.18 -3.05
CA VAL A 79 -2.38 -9.77 -1.82
C VAL A 79 -1.43 -9.05 -0.88
N VAL A 80 -1.77 -7.80 -0.57
CA VAL A 80 -1.03 -6.97 0.39
C VAL A 80 -1.66 -7.08 1.76
N ARG A 81 -0.81 -7.37 2.74
CA ARG A 81 -1.17 -7.56 4.14
C ARG A 81 -0.49 -6.52 5.02
N ASP A 82 -1.16 -6.16 6.10
CA ASP A 82 -0.66 -5.24 7.10
C ASP A 82 0.44 -5.86 7.98
N ILE A 83 0.93 -5.11 8.96
CA ILE A 83 1.95 -5.55 9.92
C ILE A 83 1.52 -6.77 10.74
N ASN A 84 0.22 -7.04 10.87
CA ASN A 84 -0.34 -8.18 11.58
C ASN A 84 -0.62 -9.38 10.66
N GLY A 85 -0.39 -9.23 9.34
CA GLY A 85 -0.66 -10.27 8.35
C GLY A 85 -2.10 -10.28 7.84
N GLN A 86 -2.93 -9.32 8.25
CA GLN A 86 -4.30 -9.22 7.76
C GLN A 86 -4.33 -8.58 6.36
N PRO A 87 -5.06 -9.16 5.41
CA PRO A 87 -5.15 -8.60 4.07
C PRO A 87 -5.95 -7.28 4.07
N PHE A 88 -5.42 -6.25 3.43
CA PHE A 88 -6.11 -4.97 3.29
C PHE A 88 -6.23 -4.48 1.85
N HIS A 89 -5.44 -5.03 0.92
CA HIS A 89 -5.49 -4.68 -0.49
C HIS A 89 -5.11 -5.85 -1.39
N SER A 90 -5.57 -5.83 -2.66
CA SER A 90 -5.22 -6.83 -3.65
C SER A 90 -5.05 -6.17 -5.02
N TYR A 91 -3.95 -6.50 -5.71
CA TYR A 91 -3.72 -6.09 -7.10
C TYR A 91 -4.15 -7.23 -8.01
N ALA A 92 -5.20 -7.00 -8.77
CA ALA A 92 -5.72 -7.94 -9.73
C ALA A 92 -6.34 -7.18 -10.90
N ARG A 93 -6.03 -7.59 -12.14
CA ARG A 93 -6.81 -7.22 -13.32
C ARG A 93 -8.09 -8.06 -13.38
N GLU A 94 -7.97 -9.32 -12.92
CA GLU A 94 -9.01 -10.33 -12.87
C GLU A 94 -9.01 -10.93 -11.46
N ARG A 95 -10.20 -11.24 -10.94
CA ARG A 95 -10.33 -11.91 -9.65
C ARG A 95 -10.36 -13.39 -9.87
N ARG A 96 -9.40 -14.09 -9.28
CA ARG A 96 -9.30 -15.54 -9.27
C ARG A 96 -9.00 -16.04 -7.87
N VAL A 97 -9.62 -17.14 -7.51
CA VAL A 97 -9.31 -17.92 -6.33
C VAL A 97 -9.25 -19.36 -6.80
N GLN A 98 -8.08 -19.97 -6.69
CA GLN A 98 -7.87 -21.35 -7.14
C GLN A 98 -8.30 -22.32 -6.05
N LEU A 99 -9.12 -23.29 -6.42
CA LEU A 99 -9.58 -24.38 -5.57
C LEU A 99 -9.11 -25.72 -6.14
N GLU A 100 -8.84 -26.67 -5.26
CA GLU A 100 -8.64 -28.08 -5.65
C GLU A 100 -9.98 -28.72 -6.05
N TYR A 101 -9.95 -29.78 -6.86
CA TYR A 101 -11.20 -30.44 -7.29
C TYR A 101 -12.06 -30.90 -6.11
N ALA A 102 -11.44 -31.35 -5.04
CA ALA A 102 -12.12 -31.80 -3.83
C ALA A 102 -12.88 -30.71 -3.07
N ASP A 103 -12.50 -29.45 -3.26
CA ASP A 103 -13.12 -28.30 -2.59
C ASP A 103 -14.42 -27.86 -3.27
N PHE A 104 -14.70 -28.33 -4.50
CA PHE A 104 -15.95 -27.99 -5.20
C PHE A 104 -17.11 -28.85 -4.68
N PRO A 105 -18.21 -28.25 -4.22
CA PRO A 105 -19.42 -29.00 -3.85
C PRO A 105 -19.93 -29.84 -5.03
N LYS A 106 -20.22 -31.11 -4.82
CA LYS A 106 -20.74 -32.02 -5.87
C LYS A 106 -21.98 -31.44 -6.58
N THR A 107 -22.84 -30.77 -5.83
CA THR A 107 -24.05 -30.12 -6.36
C THR A 107 -23.69 -28.97 -7.32
N LEU A 108 -22.64 -28.20 -7.05
CA LEU A 108 -22.14 -27.17 -7.94
C LEU A 108 -21.59 -27.78 -9.24
N VAL A 109 -20.80 -28.84 -9.13
CA VAL A 109 -20.30 -29.60 -10.29
C VAL A 109 -21.46 -30.09 -11.14
N HIS A 110 -22.48 -30.71 -10.56
CA HIS A 110 -23.68 -31.18 -11.25
C HIS A 110 -24.45 -30.04 -11.95
N ALA A 111 -24.51 -28.85 -11.36
CA ALA A 111 -25.15 -27.69 -11.98
C ALA A 111 -24.42 -27.26 -13.27
N TYR A 112 -23.10 -27.24 -13.27
CA TYR A 112 -22.29 -26.94 -14.46
C TYR A 112 -22.39 -28.03 -15.52
N LEU A 113 -22.35 -29.29 -15.12
CA LEU A 113 -22.57 -30.42 -16.06
C LEU A 113 -23.95 -30.36 -16.67
N ALA A 114 -25.01 -30.06 -15.90
CA ALA A 114 -26.36 -29.89 -16.41
C ALA A 114 -26.49 -28.74 -17.41
N ALA A 115 -25.75 -27.67 -17.20
CA ALA A 115 -25.80 -26.47 -18.04
C ALA A 115 -24.99 -26.59 -19.32
N GLU A 116 -23.83 -27.24 -19.30
CA GLU A 116 -22.78 -27.17 -20.32
C GLU A 116 -22.48 -28.52 -20.99
N ASP A 117 -22.38 -29.63 -20.22
CA ASP A 117 -21.90 -30.92 -20.75
C ASP A 117 -22.33 -32.12 -19.87
N LYS A 118 -23.51 -32.62 -20.09
CA LYS A 118 -24.10 -33.70 -19.28
C LYS A 118 -23.34 -35.03 -19.34
N THR A 119 -22.71 -35.27 -20.47
CA THR A 119 -21.97 -36.51 -20.79
C THR A 119 -20.48 -36.38 -20.61
N PHE A 120 -20.01 -35.35 -19.90
CA PHE A 120 -18.60 -35.02 -19.72
C PHE A 120 -17.74 -36.20 -19.31
N PHE A 121 -18.21 -37.03 -18.37
CA PHE A 121 -17.44 -38.17 -17.86
C PHE A 121 -17.47 -39.40 -18.80
N SER A 122 -18.30 -39.41 -19.85
CA SER A 122 -18.51 -40.55 -20.76
C SER A 122 -17.86 -40.39 -22.14
N HIS A 123 -17.49 -39.18 -22.55
CA HIS A 123 -16.82 -38.94 -23.82
C HIS A 123 -15.34 -38.56 -23.67
N GLY A 124 -14.56 -38.71 -24.73
CA GLY A 124 -13.14 -38.37 -24.80
C GLY A 124 -12.87 -37.01 -25.44
N GLY A 125 -13.41 -35.91 -24.87
CA GLY A 125 -13.20 -34.52 -25.30
C GLY A 125 -14.15 -33.98 -26.33
N ILE A 126 -14.79 -34.84 -27.14
CA ILE A 126 -15.79 -34.49 -28.13
C ILE A 126 -17.00 -35.40 -27.91
N ASP A 127 -18.18 -34.81 -27.75
CA ASP A 127 -19.46 -35.54 -27.68
C ASP A 127 -20.08 -35.72 -29.09
N TYR A 128 -19.67 -36.77 -29.76
CA TYR A 128 -20.18 -37.08 -31.13
C TYR A 128 -21.70 -37.27 -31.18
N PRO A 129 -22.33 -38.04 -30.24
CA PRO A 129 -23.78 -38.16 -30.20
C PRO A 129 -24.48 -36.82 -29.97
N GLY A 130 -23.91 -35.96 -29.08
CA GLY A 130 -24.45 -34.63 -28.83
C GLY A 130 -24.39 -33.70 -30.06
N ILE A 131 -23.31 -33.80 -30.83
CA ILE A 131 -23.16 -33.05 -32.11
C ILE A 131 -24.23 -33.48 -33.12
N VAL A 132 -24.41 -34.78 -33.29
CA VAL A 132 -25.43 -35.32 -34.23
C VAL A 132 -26.84 -34.87 -33.79
N SER A 133 -27.16 -35.01 -32.49
CA SER A 133 -28.44 -34.53 -31.94
C SER A 133 -28.63 -33.01 -32.15
N ALA A 134 -27.58 -32.20 -31.92
CA ALA A 134 -27.66 -30.75 -32.12
C ALA A 134 -27.86 -30.37 -33.60
N ILE A 135 -27.29 -31.12 -34.54
CA ILE A 135 -27.50 -30.91 -35.99
C ILE A 135 -28.96 -31.22 -36.35
N PHE A 136 -29.50 -32.35 -35.89
CA PHE A 136 -30.92 -32.72 -36.11
C PHE A 136 -31.86 -31.69 -35.51
N ASP A 137 -31.61 -31.25 -34.24
CA ASP A 137 -32.43 -30.23 -33.57
C ASP A 137 -32.39 -28.88 -34.29
N ASN A 138 -31.26 -28.51 -34.90
CA ASN A 138 -31.11 -27.25 -35.63
C ASN A 138 -31.73 -27.28 -37.02
N ILE A 139 -31.86 -28.46 -37.66
CA ILE A 139 -32.45 -28.63 -39.01
C ILE A 139 -33.95 -28.82 -38.92
N PHE A 140 -34.44 -29.56 -37.95
CA PHE A 140 -35.83 -30.03 -37.88
C PHE A 140 -36.68 -29.40 -36.77
N SER A 141 -36.12 -28.53 -35.92
CA SER A 141 -36.89 -27.86 -34.86
C SER A 141 -36.75 -26.35 -34.90
N ASP A 142 -37.87 -25.62 -34.81
CA ASP A 142 -37.89 -24.15 -34.62
C ASP A 142 -37.35 -23.67 -33.28
N LYS A 143 -36.83 -24.60 -32.46
CA LYS A 143 -36.25 -24.28 -31.17
C LYS A 143 -34.80 -23.79 -31.32
N ARG A 144 -34.46 -22.68 -30.66
CA ARG A 144 -33.16 -22.08 -30.68
C ARG A 144 -32.03 -23.10 -30.50
N SER A 145 -31.02 -23.03 -31.37
CA SER A 145 -29.81 -23.83 -31.48
C SER A 145 -29.24 -24.20 -30.11
N ARG A 146 -29.10 -25.50 -29.87
CA ARG A 146 -28.42 -26.10 -28.75
C ARG A 146 -26.90 -26.04 -28.99
N GLY A 147 -26.12 -25.55 -28.05
CA GLY A 147 -24.66 -25.59 -28.18
C GLY A 147 -24.12 -27.00 -27.97
N ALA A 148 -23.27 -27.48 -28.89
CA ALA A 148 -22.66 -28.80 -28.85
C ALA A 148 -21.18 -28.77 -28.45
N SER A 149 -20.70 -27.73 -27.81
CA SER A 149 -19.30 -27.64 -27.34
C SER A 149 -19.15 -28.25 -25.96
N THR A 150 -18.19 -29.16 -25.78
CA THR A 150 -17.87 -29.81 -24.50
C THR A 150 -17.10 -28.88 -23.57
N ILE A 151 -17.07 -29.21 -22.28
CA ILE A 151 -16.22 -28.53 -21.26
C ILE A 151 -14.75 -28.57 -21.68
N THR A 152 -14.24 -29.71 -22.17
CA THR A 152 -12.85 -29.82 -22.64
C THR A 152 -12.54 -28.88 -23.80
N GLN A 153 -13.49 -28.72 -24.77
CA GLN A 153 -13.33 -27.74 -25.83
C GLN A 153 -13.34 -26.30 -25.33
N GLN A 154 -14.11 -26.01 -24.27
CA GLN A 154 -14.10 -24.69 -23.63
C GLN A 154 -12.78 -24.42 -22.91
N VAL A 155 -12.17 -25.41 -22.24
CA VAL A 155 -10.81 -25.32 -21.69
C VAL A 155 -9.80 -25.04 -22.79
N ALA A 156 -9.82 -25.80 -23.89
CA ALA A 156 -8.95 -25.57 -25.05
C ALA A 156 -9.08 -24.14 -25.59
N LYS A 157 -10.31 -23.67 -25.74
CA LYS A 157 -10.61 -22.32 -26.21
C LYS A 157 -10.07 -21.24 -25.28
N ASN A 158 -10.29 -21.37 -23.95
CA ASN A 158 -10.03 -20.31 -23.01
C ASN A 158 -8.54 -20.21 -22.61
N LEU A 159 -7.80 -21.32 -22.61
CA LEU A 159 -6.43 -21.39 -22.13
C LEU A 159 -5.37 -21.50 -23.23
N LEU A 160 -5.71 -22.07 -24.38
CA LEU A 160 -4.73 -22.40 -25.43
C LEU A 160 -4.95 -21.65 -26.74
N LEU A 161 -6.09 -20.99 -26.95
CA LEU A 161 -6.44 -20.33 -28.21
C LEU A 161 -6.75 -18.84 -28.01
N THR A 162 -6.55 -18.04 -29.09
CA THR A 162 -6.92 -16.63 -29.13
C THR A 162 -8.43 -16.44 -29.37
N ASN A 163 -8.97 -15.28 -28.98
CA ASN A 163 -10.42 -15.00 -28.99
C ASN A 163 -11.04 -14.75 -30.38
N GLU A 164 -10.32 -14.98 -31.49
CA GLU A 164 -10.82 -14.80 -32.83
C GLU A 164 -11.91 -15.84 -33.21
N TYR A 165 -13.07 -15.37 -33.65
CA TYR A 165 -14.14 -16.25 -34.05
C TYR A 165 -13.94 -16.75 -35.50
N SER A 166 -13.60 -18.05 -35.68
CA SER A 166 -13.45 -18.67 -37.01
C SER A 166 -13.77 -20.16 -36.98
N TYR A 167 -14.15 -20.73 -38.15
CA TYR A 167 -14.31 -22.17 -38.29
C TYR A 167 -13.02 -22.94 -38.05
N THR A 168 -11.88 -22.36 -38.44
CA THR A 168 -10.55 -22.92 -38.19
C THR A 168 -10.29 -23.09 -36.72
N ARG A 169 -10.75 -22.14 -35.87
CA ARG A 169 -10.64 -22.26 -34.39
C ARG A 169 -11.45 -23.45 -33.88
N LYS A 170 -12.66 -23.71 -34.43
CA LYS A 170 -13.49 -24.87 -34.02
C LYS A 170 -12.80 -26.20 -34.29
N VAL A 171 -12.08 -26.32 -35.39
CA VAL A 171 -11.27 -27.52 -35.70
C VAL A 171 -10.11 -27.62 -34.70
N LYS A 172 -9.42 -26.52 -34.42
CA LYS A 172 -8.34 -26.48 -33.45
C LYS A 172 -8.81 -26.82 -32.03
N GLU A 173 -9.98 -26.29 -31.59
CA GLU A 173 -10.61 -26.66 -30.31
C GLU A 173 -10.84 -28.18 -30.22
N ALA A 174 -11.30 -28.83 -31.26
CA ALA A 174 -11.55 -30.27 -31.27
C ALA A 174 -10.26 -31.10 -31.19
N ILE A 175 -9.20 -30.69 -31.91
CA ILE A 175 -7.88 -31.35 -31.85
C ILE A 175 -7.29 -31.20 -30.46
N LEU A 176 -7.30 -29.99 -29.91
CA LEU A 176 -6.77 -29.71 -28.58
C LEU A 176 -7.57 -30.42 -27.48
N ALA A 177 -8.90 -30.49 -27.60
CA ALA A 177 -9.72 -31.25 -26.65
C ALA A 177 -9.30 -32.72 -26.56
N LYS A 178 -8.95 -33.34 -27.71
CA LYS A 178 -8.43 -34.72 -27.73
C LYS A 178 -7.07 -34.83 -27.06
N ARG A 179 -6.16 -33.88 -27.32
CA ARG A 179 -4.83 -33.85 -26.66
C ARG A 179 -4.95 -33.62 -25.13
N ILE A 180 -5.85 -32.71 -24.70
CA ILE A 180 -6.12 -32.43 -23.29
C ILE A 180 -6.61 -33.70 -22.58
N GLU A 181 -7.54 -34.43 -23.16
CA GLU A 181 -8.06 -35.69 -22.57
C GLU A 181 -7.02 -36.82 -22.51
N SER A 182 -5.98 -36.77 -23.35
CA SER A 182 -4.88 -37.72 -23.26
C SER A 182 -3.84 -37.33 -22.20
N ALA A 183 -3.73 -36.04 -21.86
CA ALA A 183 -2.73 -35.52 -20.92
C ALA A 183 -3.29 -35.36 -19.50
N LEU A 184 -4.58 -35.08 -19.32
CA LEU A 184 -5.23 -34.75 -18.07
C LEU A 184 -6.40 -35.67 -17.74
N THR A 185 -6.62 -35.93 -16.47
CA THR A 185 -7.81 -36.62 -15.98
C THR A 185 -9.05 -35.74 -16.08
N LYS A 186 -10.24 -36.35 -16.13
CA LYS A 186 -11.53 -35.63 -16.11
C LYS A 186 -11.65 -34.64 -14.93
N GLN A 187 -11.16 -35.01 -13.77
CA GLN A 187 -11.18 -34.15 -12.58
C GLN A 187 -10.26 -32.93 -12.75
N GLN A 188 -9.07 -33.12 -13.32
CA GLN A 188 -8.15 -32.01 -13.59
C GLN A 188 -8.72 -31.06 -14.63
N ILE A 189 -9.33 -31.59 -15.73
CA ILE A 189 -9.98 -30.78 -16.76
C ILE A 189 -11.11 -29.95 -16.15
N LEU A 190 -11.96 -30.57 -15.34
CA LEU A 190 -13.08 -29.88 -14.69
C LEU A 190 -12.62 -28.84 -13.67
N SER A 191 -11.56 -29.14 -12.90
CA SER A 191 -10.93 -28.19 -11.99
C SER A 191 -10.39 -26.97 -12.74
N LEU A 192 -9.66 -27.18 -13.85
CA LEU A 192 -9.22 -26.07 -14.72
C LEU A 192 -10.40 -25.25 -15.22
N TYR A 193 -11.46 -25.91 -15.72
CA TYR A 193 -12.63 -25.21 -16.20
C TYR A 193 -13.28 -24.34 -15.14
N LEU A 194 -13.57 -24.90 -13.96
CA LEU A 194 -14.25 -24.21 -12.86
C LEU A 194 -13.41 -23.07 -12.25
N ASN A 195 -12.07 -23.15 -12.31
CA ASN A 195 -11.17 -22.09 -11.85
C ASN A 195 -10.97 -20.97 -12.90
N GLU A 196 -11.11 -21.26 -14.21
CA GLU A 196 -10.70 -20.34 -15.26
C GLU A 196 -11.84 -19.69 -16.03
N ILE A 197 -13.06 -20.22 -15.97
CA ILE A 197 -14.18 -19.71 -16.75
C ILE A 197 -14.58 -18.28 -16.34
N ALA A 198 -14.74 -17.39 -17.32
CA ALA A 198 -15.20 -16.03 -17.10
C ALA A 198 -16.70 -16.00 -16.75
N LEU A 199 -17.04 -15.43 -15.59
CA LEU A 199 -18.42 -15.44 -15.05
C LEU A 199 -19.01 -14.03 -14.87
N GLY A 200 -18.36 -13.01 -15.45
CA GLY A 200 -18.80 -11.62 -15.35
C GLY A 200 -18.37 -10.95 -14.03
N ARG A 201 -18.69 -9.66 -13.88
CA ARG A 201 -18.23 -8.85 -12.74
C ARG A 201 -16.71 -8.93 -12.52
N GLN A 202 -15.92 -9.10 -13.58
CA GLN A 202 -14.45 -9.32 -13.54
C GLN A 202 -14.06 -10.54 -12.69
N SER A 203 -14.93 -11.56 -12.58
CA SER A 203 -14.67 -12.79 -11.85
C SER A 203 -14.35 -13.91 -12.81
N PHE A 204 -13.23 -14.56 -12.58
CA PHE A 204 -12.78 -15.76 -13.25
C PHE A 204 -12.77 -16.90 -12.24
N GLY A 205 -13.40 -18.01 -12.60
CA GLY A 205 -13.66 -19.14 -11.70
C GLY A 205 -14.86 -18.95 -10.77
N VAL A 206 -15.36 -20.08 -10.30
CA VAL A 206 -16.63 -20.14 -9.55
C VAL A 206 -16.53 -19.56 -8.15
N GLU A 207 -15.39 -19.67 -7.47
CA GLU A 207 -15.20 -19.09 -6.14
C GLU A 207 -15.22 -17.56 -6.19
N ALA A 208 -14.47 -16.97 -7.13
CA ALA A 208 -14.49 -15.53 -7.32
C ALA A 208 -15.88 -15.01 -7.71
N ALA A 209 -16.63 -15.77 -8.52
CA ALA A 209 -18.00 -15.45 -8.88
C ALA A 209 -18.96 -15.59 -7.69
N ALA A 210 -18.84 -16.62 -6.89
CA ALA A 210 -19.65 -16.82 -5.68
C ALA A 210 -19.53 -15.62 -4.73
N GLN A 211 -18.29 -15.17 -4.51
CA GLN A 211 -18.02 -13.97 -3.72
C GLN A 211 -18.57 -12.69 -4.37
N ALA A 212 -18.48 -12.55 -5.71
CA ALA A 212 -18.91 -11.34 -6.41
C ALA A 212 -20.44 -11.21 -6.52
N TYR A 213 -21.16 -12.31 -6.60
CA TYR A 213 -22.63 -12.32 -6.77
C TYR A 213 -23.37 -12.49 -5.45
N PHE A 214 -22.82 -13.26 -4.50
CA PHE A 214 -23.52 -13.65 -3.27
C PHE A 214 -22.76 -13.29 -1.98
N GLY A 215 -21.48 -12.89 -2.06
CA GLY A 215 -20.64 -12.61 -0.88
C GLY A 215 -20.32 -13.84 -0.05
N LYS A 216 -20.35 -15.04 -0.66
CA LYS A 216 -20.16 -16.34 -0.03
C LYS A 216 -19.06 -17.12 -0.73
N SER A 217 -18.39 -18.02 -0.02
CA SER A 217 -17.57 -19.07 -0.63
C SER A 217 -18.47 -20.17 -1.23
N VAL A 218 -17.94 -20.93 -2.19
CA VAL A 218 -18.71 -21.99 -2.90
C VAL A 218 -19.30 -23.05 -1.98
N ASP A 219 -18.66 -23.37 -0.86
CA ASP A 219 -19.14 -24.31 0.15
C ASP A 219 -20.42 -23.85 0.87
N LYS A 220 -20.68 -22.53 0.88
CA LYS A 220 -21.83 -21.90 1.55
C LYS A 220 -22.97 -21.52 0.60
N LEU A 221 -22.83 -21.83 -0.69
CA LEU A 221 -23.86 -21.54 -1.68
C LEU A 221 -25.06 -22.48 -1.51
N LEU A 222 -26.25 -21.91 -1.74
CA LEU A 222 -27.50 -22.66 -1.84
C LEU A 222 -27.68 -23.21 -3.25
N LEU A 223 -28.52 -24.24 -3.42
CA LEU A 223 -28.76 -24.89 -4.71
C LEU A 223 -29.15 -23.92 -5.82
N HIS A 224 -30.04 -22.97 -5.56
CA HIS A 224 -30.48 -21.97 -6.56
C HIS A 224 -29.36 -20.98 -6.92
N GLU A 225 -28.41 -20.69 -5.99
CA GLU A 225 -27.24 -19.86 -6.22
C GLU A 225 -26.20 -20.60 -7.06
N MET A 226 -25.97 -21.89 -6.80
CA MET A 226 -25.11 -22.75 -7.62
C MET A 226 -25.63 -22.87 -9.05
N ALA A 227 -26.93 -23.10 -9.23
CA ALA A 227 -27.57 -23.14 -10.54
C ALA A 227 -27.51 -21.78 -11.27
N PHE A 228 -27.52 -20.65 -10.54
CA PHE A 228 -27.31 -19.33 -11.13
C PHE A 228 -25.88 -19.17 -11.65
N LEU A 229 -24.86 -19.58 -10.91
CA LEU A 229 -23.48 -19.51 -11.40
C LEU A 229 -23.30 -20.33 -12.67
N ALA A 230 -23.92 -21.49 -12.78
CA ALA A 230 -23.85 -22.39 -13.94
C ALA A 230 -24.48 -21.83 -15.24
N ILE A 231 -25.32 -20.79 -15.17
CA ILE A 231 -25.84 -20.15 -16.40
C ILE A 231 -24.91 -19.08 -16.97
N LEU A 232 -23.95 -18.59 -16.15
CA LEU A 232 -23.12 -17.45 -16.52
C LEU A 232 -22.17 -17.72 -17.69
N PRO A 233 -21.52 -18.90 -17.85
CA PRO A 233 -20.60 -19.16 -18.97
C PRO A 233 -21.17 -18.81 -20.34
N LYS A 234 -22.45 -19.04 -20.55
CA LYS A 234 -23.13 -18.75 -21.83
C LYS A 234 -23.17 -17.25 -22.17
N ALA A 235 -23.40 -16.36 -21.17
CA ALA A 235 -23.53 -14.92 -21.39
C ALA A 235 -23.40 -14.16 -20.06
N PRO A 236 -22.18 -14.04 -19.50
CA PRO A 236 -21.96 -13.49 -18.14
C PRO A 236 -22.52 -12.08 -17.98
N GLU A 237 -22.22 -11.21 -18.93
CA GLU A 237 -22.64 -9.81 -18.92
C GLU A 237 -24.16 -9.62 -19.12
N ARG A 238 -24.82 -10.60 -19.70
CA ARG A 238 -26.28 -10.57 -19.89
C ARG A 238 -27.01 -11.05 -18.65
N TYR A 239 -26.64 -12.24 -18.12
CA TYR A 239 -27.32 -12.85 -16.96
C TYR A 239 -26.94 -12.21 -15.64
N GLY A 240 -25.72 -11.64 -15.52
CA GLY A 240 -25.23 -11.02 -14.30
C GLY A 240 -25.80 -9.64 -13.96
N ARG A 241 -26.54 -9.01 -14.87
CA ARG A 241 -27.12 -7.67 -14.69
C ARG A 241 -28.51 -7.72 -14.06
N ALA A 242 -28.75 -6.91 -13.02
CA ALA A 242 -30.01 -6.86 -12.31
C ALA A 242 -31.24 -6.59 -13.22
N LYS A 243 -31.08 -5.75 -14.25
CA LYS A 243 -32.15 -5.46 -15.22
C LYS A 243 -32.65 -6.68 -16.00
N ASN A 244 -31.88 -7.75 -16.07
CA ASN A 244 -32.21 -8.98 -16.78
C ASN A 244 -32.60 -10.12 -15.82
N ALA A 245 -32.98 -9.81 -14.57
CA ALA A 245 -33.28 -10.80 -13.53
C ALA A 245 -34.30 -11.85 -13.95
N LYS A 246 -35.39 -11.47 -14.66
CA LYS A 246 -36.39 -12.41 -15.17
C LYS A 246 -35.80 -13.45 -16.13
N LEU A 247 -34.93 -12.99 -17.05
CA LEU A 247 -34.25 -13.86 -18.01
C LEU A 247 -33.27 -14.83 -17.30
N ALA A 248 -32.50 -14.31 -16.36
CA ALA A 248 -31.57 -15.10 -15.56
C ALA A 248 -32.31 -16.16 -14.71
N MET A 249 -33.44 -15.78 -14.10
CA MET A 249 -34.29 -16.69 -13.32
C MET A 249 -34.86 -17.82 -14.19
N SER A 250 -35.35 -17.51 -15.38
CA SER A 250 -35.86 -18.51 -16.34
C SER A 250 -34.74 -19.51 -16.72
N ARG A 251 -33.54 -19.03 -17.02
CA ARG A 251 -32.39 -19.90 -17.36
C ARG A 251 -31.91 -20.73 -16.17
N ARG A 252 -31.82 -20.14 -14.95
CA ARG A 252 -31.53 -20.87 -13.71
C ARG A 252 -32.53 -22.01 -13.49
N ASN A 253 -33.82 -21.73 -13.63
CA ASN A 253 -34.86 -22.72 -13.43
C ASN A 253 -34.83 -23.85 -14.51
N TRP A 254 -34.35 -23.55 -15.71
CA TRP A 254 -34.05 -24.58 -16.70
C TRP A 254 -32.91 -25.48 -16.26
N VAL A 255 -31.78 -24.94 -15.76
CA VAL A 255 -30.67 -25.76 -15.18
C VAL A 255 -31.15 -26.66 -14.05
N LEU A 256 -31.94 -26.11 -13.12
CA LEU A 256 -32.53 -26.91 -12.03
C LEU A 256 -33.40 -28.06 -12.58
N GLY A 257 -34.15 -27.83 -13.64
CA GLY A 257 -34.91 -28.86 -14.33
C GLY A 257 -34.04 -29.96 -14.95
N GLU A 258 -32.94 -29.57 -15.58
CA GLU A 258 -31.94 -30.50 -16.12
C GLU A 258 -31.24 -31.34 -15.03
N MET A 259 -30.92 -30.72 -13.89
CA MET A 259 -30.36 -31.42 -12.72
C MET A 259 -31.34 -32.48 -12.22
N ARG A 260 -32.64 -32.17 -12.18
CA ARG A 260 -33.68 -33.13 -11.79
C ARG A 260 -33.81 -34.25 -12.82
N ALA A 261 -33.85 -33.94 -14.13
CA ALA A 261 -33.96 -34.92 -15.21
C ALA A 261 -32.79 -35.92 -15.22
N ASN A 262 -31.59 -35.51 -14.72
CA ASN A 262 -30.41 -36.36 -14.58
C ASN A 262 -30.35 -37.06 -13.18
N GLY A 263 -31.35 -36.91 -12.31
CA GLY A 263 -31.40 -37.55 -11.00
C GLY A 263 -30.45 -36.98 -9.95
N TRP A 264 -29.89 -35.79 -10.17
CA TRP A 264 -28.93 -35.16 -9.28
C TRP A 264 -29.57 -34.38 -8.13
N ILE A 265 -30.87 -34.06 -8.25
CA ILE A 265 -31.67 -33.43 -7.22
C ILE A 265 -33.06 -34.07 -7.17
N THR A 266 -33.75 -33.97 -6.04
CA THR A 266 -35.14 -34.46 -5.85
C THR A 266 -36.17 -33.43 -6.31
N ASP A 267 -37.46 -33.85 -6.47
CA ASP A 267 -38.57 -32.95 -6.80
C ASP A 267 -38.75 -31.86 -5.72
N ALA A 268 -38.62 -32.24 -4.46
CA ALA A 268 -38.71 -31.31 -3.32
C ALA A 268 -37.61 -30.25 -3.36
N GLN A 269 -36.38 -30.64 -3.67
CA GLN A 269 -35.24 -29.71 -3.86
C GLN A 269 -35.46 -28.79 -5.05
N LEU A 270 -35.97 -29.32 -6.15
CA LEU A 270 -36.32 -28.52 -7.33
C LEU A 270 -37.36 -27.46 -7.02
N ALA A 271 -38.47 -27.85 -6.36
CA ALA A 271 -39.55 -26.94 -5.98
C ALA A 271 -39.04 -25.81 -5.06
N THR A 272 -38.29 -26.19 -4.02
CA THR A 272 -37.71 -25.24 -3.05
C THR A 272 -36.76 -24.26 -3.75
N ALA A 273 -35.84 -24.75 -4.61
CA ALA A 273 -34.86 -23.90 -5.28
C ALA A 273 -35.50 -22.97 -6.32
N ARG A 274 -36.53 -23.41 -7.02
CA ARG A 274 -37.28 -22.57 -7.97
C ARG A 274 -38.03 -21.42 -7.31
N ALA A 275 -38.55 -21.63 -6.10
CA ALA A 275 -39.24 -20.60 -5.35
C ALA A 275 -38.35 -19.47 -4.82
N GLN A 276 -37.01 -19.70 -4.74
CA GLN A 276 -36.08 -18.70 -4.23
C GLN A 276 -35.82 -17.57 -5.26
N PRO A 277 -35.73 -16.31 -4.79
CA PRO A 277 -35.26 -15.19 -5.63
C PRO A 277 -33.82 -15.42 -6.06
N LEU A 278 -33.29 -14.58 -6.97
CA LEU A 278 -31.88 -14.67 -7.37
C LEU A 278 -30.90 -14.33 -6.23
N GLY A 279 -31.28 -13.44 -5.31
CA GLY A 279 -30.47 -13.08 -4.15
C GLY A 279 -29.15 -12.33 -4.48
N LEU A 280 -29.08 -11.70 -5.67
CA LEU A 280 -27.84 -11.06 -6.13
C LEU A 280 -27.52 -9.82 -5.32
N MET A 281 -26.27 -9.68 -4.88
CA MET A 281 -25.78 -8.48 -4.25
C MET A 281 -25.74 -7.31 -5.23
N THR A 282 -26.30 -6.18 -4.83
CA THR A 282 -26.29 -4.92 -5.59
C THR A 282 -25.01 -4.13 -5.43
N GLN A 283 -24.36 -4.26 -4.28
CA GLN A 283 -23.07 -3.62 -3.99
C GLN A 283 -21.99 -4.66 -3.75
N ARG A 284 -20.83 -4.39 -4.32
CA ARG A 284 -19.63 -5.20 -4.17
C ARG A 284 -19.10 -5.04 -2.75
N ARG A 285 -19.26 -6.03 -1.86
CA ARG A 285 -18.43 -6.11 -0.65
C ARG A 285 -17.03 -6.54 -1.08
N THR A 286 -16.07 -5.62 -1.07
CA THR A 286 -14.66 -6.01 -1.05
C THR A 286 -14.43 -6.72 0.28
N GLY A 287 -13.95 -7.95 0.27
CA GLY A 287 -13.69 -8.73 1.49
C GLY A 287 -12.63 -8.11 2.42
N TYR A 288 -12.04 -6.98 2.03
CA TYR A 288 -11.02 -6.25 2.78
C TYR A 288 -11.53 -4.87 3.17
N LYS A 289 -11.22 -4.44 4.39
CA LYS A 289 -11.37 -3.04 4.79
C LYS A 289 -10.48 -2.21 3.86
N ASN A 290 -11.05 -1.29 3.10
CA ASN A 290 -10.28 -0.40 2.21
C ASN A 290 -9.59 0.69 3.04
N ILE A 291 -8.48 0.33 3.69
CA ILE A 291 -7.63 1.24 4.45
C ILE A 291 -6.30 1.41 3.73
N GLY A 292 -5.72 2.62 3.79
CA GLY A 292 -4.38 2.86 3.27
C GLY A 292 -4.27 2.83 1.75
N GLY A 293 -5.23 3.38 1.00
CA GLY A 293 -5.17 3.38 -0.46
C GLY A 293 -3.90 4.01 -1.04
N TYR A 294 -3.39 5.11 -0.45
CA TYR A 294 -2.11 5.70 -0.84
C TYR A 294 -0.91 4.82 -0.45
N PHE A 295 -1.01 4.11 0.67
CA PHE A 295 0.02 3.15 1.08
C PHE A 295 0.08 1.96 0.11
N ALA A 296 -1.08 1.40 -0.24
CA ALA A 296 -1.17 0.33 -1.22
C ALA A 296 -0.60 0.76 -2.58
N GLU A 297 -0.89 1.99 -3.04
CA GLU A 297 -0.35 2.48 -4.30
C GLU A 297 1.18 2.64 -4.27
N GLU A 298 1.75 3.02 -3.13
CA GLU A 298 3.22 3.05 -2.95
C GLU A 298 3.82 1.64 -3.02
N VAL A 299 3.21 0.67 -2.35
CA VAL A 299 3.60 -0.74 -2.44
C VAL A 299 3.51 -1.24 -3.88
N ARG A 300 2.42 -0.91 -4.61
CA ARG A 300 2.25 -1.29 -6.02
C ARG A 300 3.40 -0.77 -6.90
N ARG A 301 3.77 0.50 -6.76
CA ARG A 301 4.87 1.11 -7.53
C ARG A 301 6.20 0.40 -7.28
N GLN A 302 6.53 0.13 -6.02
CA GLN A 302 7.75 -0.59 -5.66
C GLN A 302 7.77 -2.04 -6.17
N LEU A 303 6.61 -2.71 -6.17
CA LEU A 303 6.48 -4.06 -6.73
C LEU A 303 6.62 -4.06 -8.25
N ILE A 304 6.02 -3.09 -8.96
CA ILE A 304 6.14 -2.96 -10.42
C ILE A 304 7.59 -2.67 -10.82
N GLU A 305 8.26 -1.76 -10.13
CA GLU A 305 9.67 -1.45 -10.36
C GLU A 305 10.55 -2.71 -10.22
N LYS A 306 10.23 -3.57 -9.26
CA LYS A 306 11.05 -4.75 -8.94
C LYS A 306 10.71 -5.99 -9.77
N PHE A 307 9.45 -6.23 -10.10
CA PHE A 307 8.96 -7.48 -10.68
C PHE A 307 8.15 -7.30 -11.98
N GLY A 308 7.92 -6.06 -12.38
CA GLY A 308 7.10 -5.74 -13.55
C GLY A 308 5.60 -5.86 -13.33
N GLU A 309 4.85 -5.44 -14.32
CA GLU A 309 3.40 -5.31 -14.23
C GLU A 309 2.67 -6.57 -14.71
N THR A 310 3.11 -7.16 -15.82
CA THR A 310 2.44 -8.27 -16.53
C THR A 310 3.30 -9.53 -16.58
N ASP A 311 2.72 -10.63 -17.02
CA ASP A 311 3.36 -11.95 -17.14
C ASP A 311 4.60 -11.92 -18.03
N GLU A 312 4.65 -11.02 -19.01
CA GLU A 312 5.82 -10.82 -19.88
C GLU A 312 7.08 -10.43 -19.09
N ALA A 313 6.91 -9.78 -17.92
CA ALA A 313 8.02 -9.40 -17.04
C ALA A 313 8.53 -10.56 -16.17
N GLY A 314 7.80 -11.69 -16.11
CA GLY A 314 8.19 -12.88 -15.39
C GLY A 314 7.16 -13.42 -14.38
N PRO A 315 7.50 -14.53 -13.70
CA PRO A 315 6.56 -15.28 -12.87
C PRO A 315 6.13 -14.56 -11.57
N TYR A 316 6.75 -13.45 -11.24
CA TYR A 316 6.47 -12.68 -10.03
C TYR A 316 5.82 -11.32 -10.32
N SER A 317 5.25 -11.16 -11.51
CA SER A 317 4.56 -9.93 -11.90
C SER A 317 3.42 -9.55 -10.94
N VAL A 318 3.16 -8.25 -10.81
CA VAL A 318 2.26 -7.73 -9.76
C VAL A 318 0.83 -8.22 -9.90
N TYR A 319 0.32 -8.36 -11.13
CA TYR A 319 -1.10 -8.68 -11.36
C TYR A 319 -1.40 -10.15 -11.57
N SER A 320 -0.38 -11.00 -11.76
CA SER A 320 -0.57 -12.42 -12.08
C SER A 320 0.32 -13.36 -11.28
N GLY A 321 1.38 -12.86 -10.65
CA GLY A 321 2.37 -13.69 -9.93
C GLY A 321 1.88 -14.29 -8.62
N GLY A 322 0.71 -13.88 -8.10
CA GLY A 322 0.17 -14.43 -6.86
C GLY A 322 1.04 -14.16 -5.63
N LEU A 323 1.65 -12.97 -5.56
CA LEU A 323 2.55 -12.62 -4.46
C LEU A 323 1.79 -12.45 -3.14
N TRP A 324 2.37 -12.95 -2.07
CA TRP A 324 2.00 -12.66 -0.70
C TRP A 324 2.93 -11.56 -0.17
N VAL A 325 2.40 -10.37 0.05
CA VAL A 325 3.16 -9.18 0.44
C VAL A 325 2.91 -8.83 1.89
N ARG A 326 3.93 -8.92 2.75
CA ARG A 326 3.89 -8.37 4.11
C ARG A 326 4.37 -6.93 4.04
N SER A 327 3.48 -5.99 4.30
CA SER A 327 3.82 -4.57 4.40
C SER A 327 4.07 -4.15 5.85
N SER A 328 4.70 -3.00 6.01
CA SER A 328 4.90 -2.36 7.31
C SER A 328 3.70 -1.55 7.80
N MET A 329 2.60 -1.49 7.05
CA MET A 329 1.42 -0.71 7.41
C MET A 329 0.83 -1.15 8.75
N HIS A 330 0.68 -0.19 9.68
CA HIS A 330 -0.03 -0.38 10.94
C HIS A 330 -1.46 0.13 10.80
N PRO A 331 -2.49 -0.72 10.89
CA PRO A 331 -3.87 -0.34 10.59
C PRO A 331 -4.38 0.85 11.40
N GLU A 332 -4.12 0.87 12.70
CA GLU A 332 -4.59 1.93 13.60
C GLU A 332 -3.90 3.26 13.33
N HIS A 333 -2.57 3.25 13.10
CA HIS A 333 -1.84 4.46 12.73
C HIS A 333 -2.31 4.98 11.37
N GLN A 334 -2.59 4.09 10.40
CA GLN A 334 -3.11 4.47 9.09
C GLN A 334 -4.51 5.12 9.20
N ILE A 335 -5.40 4.54 9.99
CA ILE A 335 -6.73 5.10 10.24
C ILE A 335 -6.61 6.46 10.92
N ALA A 336 -5.78 6.58 11.95
CA ALA A 336 -5.55 7.83 12.67
C ALA A 336 -4.97 8.93 11.77
N ALA A 337 -3.96 8.60 10.95
CA ALA A 337 -3.34 9.54 10.00
C ALA A 337 -4.34 10.00 8.92
N THR A 338 -5.11 9.05 8.37
CA THR A 338 -6.14 9.34 7.37
C THR A 338 -7.20 10.28 7.94
N LYS A 339 -7.71 9.99 9.14
CA LYS A 339 -8.70 10.82 9.83
C LYS A 339 -8.16 12.22 10.12
N ALA A 340 -6.98 12.31 10.73
CA ALA A 340 -6.39 13.59 11.13
C ALA A 340 -6.12 14.50 9.93
N LEU A 341 -5.55 13.99 8.85
CA LEU A 341 -5.28 14.79 7.67
C LEU A 341 -6.57 15.22 6.98
N ARG A 342 -7.53 14.33 6.75
CA ARG A 342 -8.83 14.64 6.11
C ARG A 342 -9.59 15.72 6.86
N GLU A 343 -9.72 15.57 8.18
CA GLU A 343 -10.41 16.58 9.02
C GLU A 343 -9.64 17.89 9.07
N GLY A 344 -8.30 17.87 9.05
CA GLY A 344 -7.47 19.05 8.94
C GLY A 344 -7.69 19.83 7.64
N LEU A 345 -7.74 19.11 6.51
CA LEU A 345 -8.04 19.71 5.20
C LEU A 345 -9.46 20.30 5.17
N LEU A 346 -10.44 19.61 5.75
CA LEU A 346 -11.81 20.11 5.85
C LEU A 346 -11.91 21.35 6.75
N ARG A 347 -11.21 21.36 7.89
CA ARG A 347 -11.17 22.55 8.77
C ARG A 347 -10.58 23.77 8.05
N TYR A 348 -9.51 23.58 7.29
CA TYR A 348 -8.94 24.68 6.49
C TYR A 348 -9.92 25.16 5.41
N ASN A 349 -10.73 24.25 4.85
CA ASN A 349 -11.71 24.57 3.79
C ASN A 349 -13.03 25.15 4.34
N ALA A 350 -13.26 25.05 5.64
CA ALA A 350 -14.49 25.55 6.27
C ALA A 350 -14.66 27.06 6.02
N GLY A 351 -15.89 27.50 5.67
CA GLY A 351 -16.23 28.90 5.40
C GLY A 351 -15.74 29.42 4.04
N LYS A 352 -15.05 28.63 3.23
CA LYS A 352 -14.66 29.01 1.87
C LYS A 352 -15.76 28.72 0.87
N ALA A 353 -15.81 29.51 -0.19
CA ALA A 353 -16.76 29.32 -1.27
C ALA A 353 -16.59 27.94 -1.91
N TRP A 354 -17.70 27.28 -2.21
CA TRP A 354 -17.72 26.02 -2.93
C TRP A 354 -17.14 26.19 -4.34
N LYS A 355 -16.38 25.20 -4.79
CA LYS A 355 -15.83 25.12 -6.15
C LYS A 355 -16.00 23.71 -6.70
N ALA A 356 -16.31 23.62 -8.00
CA ALA A 356 -16.24 22.37 -8.74
C ALA A 356 -14.75 22.00 -8.98
N ASN A 357 -14.29 20.93 -8.38
CA ASN A 357 -12.88 20.50 -8.44
C ASN A 357 -12.68 19.00 -8.67
N LEU A 358 -13.78 18.26 -8.97
CA LEU A 358 -13.71 16.81 -9.22
C LEU A 358 -13.73 16.45 -10.71
N GLY A 359 -14.02 17.40 -11.59
CA GLY A 359 -14.09 17.19 -13.03
C GLY A 359 -15.44 17.59 -13.62
N VAL A 360 -15.55 17.49 -14.95
CA VAL A 360 -16.76 17.80 -15.71
C VAL A 360 -17.02 16.67 -16.71
N ILE A 361 -18.26 16.27 -16.87
CA ILE A 361 -18.69 15.32 -17.91
C ILE A 361 -19.84 15.89 -18.71
N ASP A 362 -19.99 15.44 -19.95
CA ASP A 362 -21.13 15.80 -20.78
C ASP A 362 -22.39 15.04 -20.32
N VAL A 363 -23.46 15.78 -20.04
CA VAL A 363 -24.76 15.29 -19.56
C VAL A 363 -25.91 15.60 -20.53
N THR A 364 -25.60 15.92 -21.79
CA THR A 364 -26.60 16.32 -22.80
C THR A 364 -27.42 15.15 -23.33
N ASP A 365 -26.95 13.91 -23.21
CA ASP A 365 -27.61 12.69 -23.66
C ASP A 365 -27.73 11.62 -22.55
N ASP A 366 -28.51 10.55 -22.81
CA ASP A 366 -28.77 9.45 -21.89
C ASP A 366 -27.55 8.56 -21.59
N LYS A 367 -26.37 8.79 -22.23
CA LYS A 367 -25.15 8.01 -22.01
C LYS A 367 -24.29 8.58 -20.87
N TRP A 368 -24.68 9.69 -20.27
CA TRP A 368 -23.95 10.32 -19.16
C TRP A 368 -23.61 9.35 -18.00
N PRO A 369 -24.47 8.33 -17.62
CA PRO A 369 -24.10 7.42 -16.54
C PRO A 369 -22.87 6.58 -16.88
N SER A 370 -22.76 6.14 -18.15
CA SER A 370 -21.60 5.38 -18.61
C SER A 370 -20.33 6.24 -18.66
N ARG A 371 -20.45 7.51 -19.09
CA ARG A 371 -19.35 8.47 -19.07
C ARG A 371 -18.89 8.75 -17.63
N PHE A 372 -19.83 8.98 -16.70
CA PHE A 372 -19.50 9.18 -15.30
C PHE A 372 -18.85 7.93 -14.68
N ALA A 373 -19.39 6.73 -14.93
CA ALA A 373 -18.81 5.48 -14.45
C ALA A 373 -17.38 5.27 -14.95
N SER A 374 -17.06 5.69 -16.19
CA SER A 374 -15.71 5.55 -16.76
C SER A 374 -14.66 6.46 -16.10
N THR A 375 -15.07 7.52 -15.40
CA THR A 375 -14.13 8.39 -14.67
C THR A 375 -13.53 7.69 -13.46
N ASN A 376 -14.14 6.63 -12.95
CA ASN A 376 -13.78 5.93 -11.71
C ASN A 376 -13.70 6.83 -10.47
N ILE A 377 -14.22 8.07 -10.51
CA ILE A 377 -14.24 8.98 -9.37
C ILE A 377 -15.20 8.46 -8.32
N ALA A 378 -14.71 8.25 -7.12
CA ALA A 378 -15.48 7.84 -5.95
C ALA A 378 -14.96 8.57 -4.71
N ILE A 379 -15.73 8.55 -3.63
CA ILE A 379 -15.36 9.18 -2.35
C ILE A 379 -15.56 8.15 -1.24
N ASP A 380 -14.53 7.98 -0.41
CA ASP A 380 -14.53 7.12 0.77
C ASP A 380 -14.36 7.97 2.04
N TYR A 381 -15.34 8.83 2.28
CA TYR A 381 -15.35 9.67 3.46
C TYR A 381 -16.76 9.74 4.02
N ALA A 382 -16.94 9.28 5.25
CA ALA A 382 -18.24 9.23 5.92
C ALA A 382 -19.32 8.61 4.99
N ASN A 383 -20.44 9.29 4.78
CA ASN A 383 -21.52 8.88 3.88
C ASN A 383 -21.50 9.66 2.52
N TRP A 384 -20.35 10.28 2.18
CA TRP A 384 -20.26 11.04 0.94
C TRP A 384 -20.26 10.13 -0.28
N ARG A 385 -20.84 10.62 -1.37
CA ARG A 385 -20.84 9.97 -2.68
C ARG A 385 -20.43 10.96 -3.75
N ALA A 386 -19.76 10.48 -4.79
CA ALA A 386 -19.57 11.22 -6.02
C ALA A 386 -20.86 11.13 -6.85
N GLY A 387 -21.26 12.24 -7.43
CA GLY A 387 -22.39 12.35 -8.36
C GLY A 387 -22.11 13.41 -9.41
N VAL A 388 -23.01 13.56 -10.37
CA VAL A 388 -22.93 14.60 -11.40
C VAL A 388 -24.14 15.52 -11.33
N ALA A 389 -23.92 16.82 -11.38
CA ALA A 389 -24.98 17.83 -11.43
C ALA A 389 -25.71 17.74 -12.79
N LEU A 390 -27.02 17.45 -12.76
CA LEU A 390 -27.84 17.34 -13.97
C LEU A 390 -28.61 18.64 -14.29
N GLY A 391 -28.38 19.69 -13.49
CA GLY A 391 -29.17 20.90 -13.54
C GLY A 391 -30.50 20.78 -12.78
N LYS A 392 -31.26 21.88 -12.68
CA LYS A 392 -32.60 21.94 -12.03
C LYS A 392 -32.67 21.29 -10.63
N GLY A 393 -31.60 21.44 -9.82
CA GLY A 393 -31.52 20.87 -8.46
C GLY A 393 -31.55 19.35 -8.41
N ARG A 394 -30.92 18.67 -9.37
CA ARG A 394 -30.82 17.20 -9.40
C ARG A 394 -29.37 16.73 -9.49
N VAL A 395 -29.09 15.61 -8.84
CA VAL A 395 -27.83 14.87 -8.93
C VAL A 395 -28.07 13.49 -9.56
N GLY A 396 -27.18 13.07 -10.42
CA GLY A 396 -27.16 11.74 -11.04
C GLY A 396 -26.01 10.89 -10.53
N PHE A 397 -26.17 9.57 -10.51
CA PHE A 397 -25.15 8.60 -10.07
C PHE A 397 -24.75 7.64 -11.20
N ALA A 398 -23.63 6.95 -11.05
CA ALA A 398 -23.07 6.07 -12.06
C ALA A 398 -23.98 4.86 -12.45
N ASP A 399 -24.93 4.50 -11.60
CA ASP A 399 -25.95 3.47 -11.86
C ASP A 399 -27.15 3.99 -12.68
N GLY A 400 -27.15 5.28 -13.05
CA GLY A 400 -28.23 5.96 -13.76
C GLY A 400 -29.33 6.48 -12.84
N SER A 401 -29.28 6.22 -11.56
CA SER A 401 -30.24 6.79 -10.59
C SER A 401 -30.08 8.29 -10.44
N THR A 402 -31.16 8.99 -10.15
CA THR A 402 -31.17 10.44 -9.92
C THR A 402 -31.94 10.79 -8.66
N ALA A 403 -31.53 11.88 -8.00
CA ALA A 403 -32.17 12.37 -6.79
C ALA A 403 -32.21 13.90 -6.73
N PRO A 404 -33.11 14.51 -5.93
CA PRO A 404 -33.08 15.92 -5.61
C PRO A 404 -31.80 16.31 -4.86
N LEU A 405 -31.26 17.50 -5.20
CA LEU A 405 -30.08 18.09 -4.59
C LEU A 405 -30.48 19.34 -3.80
N ASP A 406 -30.17 19.34 -2.50
CA ASP A 406 -30.38 20.47 -1.63
C ASP A 406 -29.17 21.40 -1.68
N GLY A 407 -29.43 22.67 -1.99
CA GLY A 407 -28.42 23.71 -2.15
C GLY A 407 -27.69 23.57 -3.50
N SER A 408 -27.81 24.58 -4.34
CA SER A 408 -27.07 24.68 -5.61
C SER A 408 -26.23 25.94 -5.57
N PRO A 409 -24.93 25.86 -5.29
CA PRO A 409 -24.05 27.03 -5.37
C PRO A 409 -24.14 27.69 -6.74
N ALA A 410 -24.13 29.04 -6.79
CA ALA A 410 -24.24 29.80 -8.06
C ALA A 410 -23.15 29.43 -9.08
N ALA A 411 -21.99 28.94 -8.60
CA ALA A 411 -20.89 28.49 -9.46
C ALA A 411 -21.08 27.11 -10.06
N MET A 412 -22.09 26.30 -9.62
CA MET A 412 -22.31 24.92 -10.09
C MET A 412 -22.99 24.93 -11.45
N LYS A 413 -22.44 24.12 -12.37
CA LYS A 413 -22.96 23.94 -13.73
C LYS A 413 -23.44 22.50 -13.93
N ALA A 414 -24.34 22.29 -14.87
CA ALA A 414 -24.69 20.96 -15.33
C ALA A 414 -23.43 20.28 -15.91
N GLY A 415 -23.23 19.02 -15.56
CA GLY A 415 -22.02 18.27 -15.92
C GLY A 415 -20.92 18.27 -14.87
N ASP A 416 -20.94 19.19 -13.90
CA ASP A 416 -19.95 19.17 -12.80
C ASP A 416 -20.04 17.88 -12.00
N VAL A 417 -18.90 17.23 -11.81
CA VAL A 417 -18.78 16.12 -10.85
C VAL A 417 -18.67 16.71 -9.46
N ILE A 418 -19.57 16.30 -8.57
CA ILE A 418 -19.76 16.90 -7.25
C ILE A 418 -19.72 15.83 -6.14
N ALA A 419 -19.32 16.26 -4.95
CA ALA A 419 -19.48 15.47 -3.73
C ALA A 419 -20.84 15.79 -3.08
N VAL A 420 -21.58 14.75 -2.71
CA VAL A 420 -22.88 14.87 -2.04
C VAL A 420 -22.98 13.90 -0.87
N ALA A 421 -23.80 14.24 0.13
CA ALA A 421 -24.15 13.34 1.23
C ALA A 421 -25.67 13.26 1.38
N PRO A 422 -26.24 12.13 1.83
CA PRO A 422 -27.67 12.02 2.13
C PRO A 422 -28.14 13.12 3.08
N ASN A 423 -29.32 13.69 2.80
CA ASN A 423 -29.99 14.71 3.60
C ASN A 423 -31.48 14.38 3.69
N GLY A 424 -31.86 13.51 4.63
CA GLY A 424 -33.19 12.93 4.72
C GLY A 424 -33.43 11.79 3.70
N THR A 425 -34.71 11.49 3.45
CA THR A 425 -35.11 10.39 2.58
C THR A 425 -35.00 10.78 1.11
N ASN A 426 -34.17 10.07 0.35
CA ASN A 426 -33.97 10.26 -1.12
C ASN A 426 -33.53 11.67 -1.56
N ARG A 427 -32.95 12.47 -0.68
CA ARG A 427 -32.37 13.80 -1.00
C ARG A 427 -30.90 13.84 -0.67
N TYR A 428 -30.15 14.71 -1.31
CA TYR A 428 -28.72 14.87 -1.11
C TYR A 428 -28.36 16.34 -0.92
N ALA A 429 -27.45 16.63 0.00
CA ALA A 429 -26.84 17.94 0.15
C ALA A 429 -25.43 17.94 -0.41
N ILE A 430 -25.05 19.05 -1.06
CA ILE A 430 -23.72 19.24 -1.61
C ILE A 430 -22.65 19.27 -0.51
N ARG A 431 -21.48 18.78 -0.82
CA ARG A 431 -20.28 18.81 0.04
C ARG A 431 -19.13 19.44 -0.71
N SER A 432 -18.27 20.13 0.03
CA SER A 432 -17.10 20.81 -0.54
C SER A 432 -15.86 19.95 -0.30
N VAL A 433 -15.31 19.36 -1.36
CA VAL A 433 -14.01 18.69 -1.31
C VAL A 433 -12.92 19.73 -1.21
N PRO A 434 -11.96 19.62 -0.25
CA PRO A 434 -10.90 20.61 -0.10
C PRO A 434 -10.05 20.74 -1.37
N GLU A 435 -9.83 21.97 -1.83
CA GLU A 435 -8.90 22.28 -2.92
C GLU A 435 -7.44 22.22 -2.44
N VAL A 436 -7.22 22.55 -1.16
CA VAL A 436 -5.92 22.39 -0.53
C VAL A 436 -5.59 20.90 -0.41
N GLY A 437 -4.38 20.55 -0.80
CA GLY A 437 -3.82 19.21 -0.61
C GLY A 437 -2.95 19.12 0.63
N GLY A 438 -2.44 17.94 0.87
CA GLY A 438 -1.49 17.67 1.95
C GLY A 438 -1.02 16.23 1.92
N GLY A 439 0.05 15.97 2.63
CA GLY A 439 0.59 14.62 2.80
C GLY A 439 1.02 14.40 4.25
N MET A 440 0.89 13.17 4.71
CA MET A 440 1.32 12.75 6.05
C MET A 440 2.01 11.39 5.98
N VAL A 441 3.11 11.25 6.69
CA VAL A 441 3.88 10.00 6.86
C VAL A 441 4.08 9.72 8.32
N VAL A 442 4.04 8.45 8.70
CA VAL A 442 4.33 7.95 10.05
C VAL A 442 5.39 6.87 9.94
N GLN A 443 6.46 6.94 10.72
CA GLN A 443 7.60 6.05 10.64
C GLN A 443 8.06 5.59 12.02
N ASP A 444 8.54 4.34 12.10
CA ASP A 444 9.29 3.82 13.24
C ASP A 444 10.73 4.31 13.13
N PRO A 445 11.24 5.07 14.12
CA PRO A 445 12.57 5.67 14.04
C PRO A 445 13.73 4.69 14.20
N PHE A 446 13.50 3.46 14.66
CA PHE A 446 14.57 2.50 14.90
C PHE A 446 14.88 1.61 13.71
N ASN A 447 13.89 1.34 12.85
CA ASN A 447 14.02 0.39 11.76
C ASN A 447 13.63 0.95 10.39
N GLY A 448 13.14 2.19 10.32
CA GLY A 448 12.75 2.85 9.09
C GLY A 448 11.42 2.40 8.50
N ARG A 449 10.66 1.52 9.19
CA ARG A 449 9.35 1.06 8.69
C ARG A 449 8.36 2.20 8.61
N VAL A 450 7.77 2.38 7.45
CA VAL A 450 6.69 3.34 7.24
C VAL A 450 5.39 2.70 7.69
N LEU A 451 4.81 3.23 8.76
CA LEU A 451 3.64 2.64 9.42
C LEU A 451 2.32 3.15 8.86
N ALA A 452 2.31 4.38 8.31
CA ALA A 452 1.14 4.96 7.66
C ALA A 452 1.54 6.02 6.64
N VAL A 453 0.74 6.12 5.57
CA VAL A 453 0.86 7.17 4.55
C VAL A 453 -0.52 7.64 4.13
N GLN A 454 -0.72 8.96 4.15
CA GLN A 454 -1.89 9.61 3.58
C GLN A 454 -1.45 10.73 2.64
N GLY A 455 -1.72 10.60 1.35
CA GLY A 455 -1.23 11.50 0.30
C GLY A 455 -2.23 12.53 -0.20
N GLY A 456 -3.35 12.73 0.50
CA GLY A 456 -4.40 13.66 0.11
C GLY A 456 -5.71 13.38 0.83
N PHE A 457 -6.79 14.01 0.35
CA PHE A 457 -8.12 13.80 0.93
C PHE A 457 -8.66 12.38 0.66
N ASP A 458 -8.62 11.95 -0.61
CA ASP A 458 -9.07 10.60 -1.01
C ASP A 458 -8.30 10.14 -2.26
N ASN A 459 -7.73 8.93 -2.21
CA ASN A 459 -6.97 8.36 -3.33
C ASN A 459 -7.84 8.00 -4.55
N ARG A 460 -9.15 7.88 -4.37
CA ARG A 460 -10.10 7.64 -5.46
C ARG A 460 -10.52 8.93 -6.19
N ILE A 461 -10.22 10.09 -5.60
CA ILE A 461 -10.31 11.39 -6.27
C ILE A 461 -9.01 11.70 -7.00
N SER A 462 -7.86 11.44 -6.37
CA SER A 462 -6.54 11.68 -6.93
C SER A 462 -5.55 10.65 -6.40
N SER A 463 -4.96 9.87 -7.31
CA SER A 463 -3.92 8.89 -7.00
C SER A 463 -2.55 9.52 -6.69
N PHE A 464 -2.36 10.81 -6.98
CA PHE A 464 -1.12 11.52 -6.70
C PHE A 464 -0.84 11.57 -5.19
N ASN A 465 0.20 10.85 -4.77
CA ASN A 465 0.58 10.72 -3.36
C ASN A 465 1.45 11.90 -2.93
N ARG A 466 0.84 12.91 -2.33
CA ARG A 466 1.55 14.13 -1.91
C ARG A 466 2.55 13.90 -0.77
N ALA A 467 2.47 12.77 -0.09
CA ALA A 467 3.41 12.43 0.97
C ALA A 467 4.77 11.92 0.44
N THR A 468 4.77 11.26 -0.73
CA THR A 468 5.97 10.63 -1.30
C THR A 468 6.41 11.21 -2.65
N GLN A 469 5.50 11.86 -3.39
CA GLN A 469 5.74 12.36 -4.74
C GLN A 469 5.83 13.88 -4.84
N ALA A 470 5.09 14.62 -3.99
CA ALA A 470 5.10 16.07 -4.06
C ALA A 470 6.41 16.65 -3.53
N GLN A 471 7.12 17.33 -4.40
CA GLN A 471 8.29 18.12 -4.06
C GLN A 471 7.83 19.48 -3.52
N ARG A 472 8.19 19.79 -2.26
CA ARG A 472 7.73 21.00 -1.56
C ARG A 472 8.82 21.56 -0.68
N GLN A 473 8.90 22.88 -0.62
CA GLN A 473 9.81 23.57 0.29
C GLN A 473 9.42 23.29 1.75
N PRO A 474 10.33 22.73 2.56
CA PRO A 474 10.07 22.39 3.95
C PRO A 474 10.09 23.61 4.88
N GLY A 475 10.61 24.73 4.41
CA GLY A 475 10.77 25.94 5.22
C GLY A 475 11.55 25.66 6.50
N SER A 476 11.10 26.25 7.62
CA SER A 476 11.81 26.14 8.90
C SER A 476 11.97 24.74 9.49
N THR A 477 11.38 23.67 8.89
CA THR A 477 11.65 22.30 9.33
C THR A 477 13.05 21.81 8.95
N ILE A 478 13.78 22.54 8.10
CA ILE A 478 15.18 22.25 7.77
C ILE A 478 16.17 22.69 8.86
N LYS A 479 15.80 23.67 9.71
CA LYS A 479 16.71 24.33 10.65
C LYS A 479 17.41 23.40 11.65
N PRO A 480 16.79 22.32 12.14
CA PRO A 480 17.49 21.37 13.01
C PRO A 480 18.78 20.85 12.42
N PHE A 481 18.82 20.60 11.10
CA PHE A 481 20.02 20.08 10.44
C PHE A 481 21.09 21.15 10.26
N VAL A 482 20.70 22.42 10.03
CA VAL A 482 21.63 23.56 10.03
C VAL A 482 22.28 23.71 11.41
N TYR A 483 21.51 23.63 12.47
CA TYR A 483 22.06 23.71 13.83
C TYR A 483 22.86 22.46 14.22
N ALA A 484 22.53 21.28 13.66
CA ALA A 484 23.36 20.08 13.82
C ALA A 484 24.75 20.29 13.21
N THR A 485 24.83 20.84 11.99
CA THR A 485 26.09 21.23 11.35
C THR A 485 26.85 22.21 12.23
N ALA A 486 26.18 23.22 12.81
CA ALA A 486 26.83 24.21 13.68
C ALA A 486 27.39 23.57 14.96
N LEU A 487 26.69 22.61 15.55
CA LEU A 487 27.17 21.85 16.72
C LEU A 487 28.39 20.98 16.37
N ASP A 488 28.43 20.37 15.18
CA ASP A 488 29.59 19.60 14.73
C ASP A 488 30.79 20.47 14.38
N ASN A 489 30.56 21.76 14.06
CA ASN A 489 31.58 22.77 13.82
C ASN A 489 31.94 23.61 15.09
N GLY A 490 31.74 23.06 16.30
CA GLY A 490 32.22 23.61 17.54
C GLY A 490 31.28 24.57 18.26
N MET A 491 30.14 24.91 17.73
CA MET A 491 29.11 25.62 18.49
C MET A 491 28.48 24.71 19.54
N THR A 492 27.75 25.30 20.47
CA THR A 492 27.05 24.62 21.56
C THR A 492 25.59 25.09 21.59
N PRO A 493 24.68 24.34 22.21
CA PRO A 493 23.29 24.78 22.39
C PRO A 493 23.19 26.14 23.12
N THR A 494 24.21 26.52 23.88
CA THR A 494 24.26 27.78 24.61
C THR A 494 25.07 28.88 23.89
N SER A 495 25.67 28.61 22.74
CA SER A 495 26.36 29.61 21.93
C SER A 495 25.45 30.80 21.63
N ILE A 496 25.94 32.01 21.84
CA ILE A 496 25.19 33.25 21.62
C ILE A 496 25.26 33.63 20.15
N ILE A 497 24.12 33.72 19.53
CA ILE A 497 23.96 34.14 18.12
C ILE A 497 23.08 35.39 18.07
N VAL A 498 23.49 36.41 17.31
CA VAL A 498 22.73 37.65 17.24
C VAL A 498 21.52 37.52 16.33
N ASP A 499 20.33 37.70 16.89
CA ASP A 499 19.08 37.80 16.09
C ASP A 499 18.89 39.27 15.68
N GLY A 500 19.63 39.68 14.66
CA GLY A 500 19.65 41.04 14.12
C GLY A 500 19.82 41.04 12.60
N PRO A 501 19.74 42.20 11.95
CA PRO A 501 19.83 42.32 10.49
C PRO A 501 21.03 41.55 9.93
N TYR A 502 20.81 40.83 8.82
CA TYR A 502 21.85 40.03 8.13
C TYR A 502 21.66 40.12 6.62
N CYS A 503 22.68 40.68 5.96
CA CYS A 503 22.68 40.83 4.51
C CYS A 503 23.99 40.29 3.95
N VAL A 504 23.94 39.66 2.77
CA VAL A 504 25.12 39.15 2.07
C VAL A 504 25.13 39.67 0.64
N TRP A 505 26.30 39.92 0.12
CA TRP A 505 26.52 40.29 -1.27
C TRP A 505 26.56 39.01 -2.12
N GLN A 506 25.70 38.92 -3.15
CA GLN A 506 25.56 37.73 -3.99
C GLN A 506 26.20 37.89 -5.37
N GLY A 507 27.04 38.90 -5.53
CA GLY A 507 27.71 39.25 -6.80
C GLY A 507 26.97 40.34 -7.58
N ALA A 508 27.62 40.85 -8.64
CA ALA A 508 27.15 42.00 -9.43
C ALA A 508 25.74 41.81 -10.03
N ASN A 509 25.39 40.57 -10.41
CA ASN A 509 24.11 40.24 -11.06
C ASN A 509 22.94 40.12 -10.09
N LEU A 510 23.17 39.75 -8.85
CA LEU A 510 22.13 39.46 -7.84
C LEU A 510 22.09 40.50 -6.72
N GLY A 511 23.09 41.34 -6.57
CA GLY A 511 23.18 42.40 -5.60
C GLY A 511 23.17 41.92 -4.14
N GLN A 512 22.67 42.75 -3.24
CA GLN A 512 22.61 42.49 -1.82
C GLN A 512 21.33 41.72 -1.45
N LYS A 513 21.48 40.56 -0.80
CA LYS A 513 20.38 39.79 -0.24
C LYS A 513 20.29 40.00 1.27
N CYS A 514 19.18 40.60 1.74
CA CYS A 514 18.91 40.75 3.16
C CYS A 514 17.87 39.71 3.63
N PHE A 515 18.16 39.04 4.72
CA PHE A 515 17.24 38.06 5.36
C PHE A 515 16.39 38.76 6.40
N ARG A 516 15.23 38.18 6.73
CA ARG A 516 14.26 38.72 7.70
C ARG A 516 13.64 37.58 8.51
N ASN A 517 13.31 37.86 9.75
CA ASN A 517 12.46 36.97 10.54
C ASN A 517 10.99 37.04 10.03
N PHE A 518 10.23 35.95 10.22
CA PHE A 518 8.82 35.91 9.85
C PHE A 518 7.99 36.97 10.60
N SER A 519 8.30 37.19 11.89
CA SER A 519 7.66 38.17 12.77
C SER A 519 8.16 39.60 12.60
N GLY A 520 9.04 39.89 11.63
CA GLY A 520 9.76 41.17 11.52
C GLY A 520 11.00 41.21 12.43
N GLY A 521 11.22 42.19 13.22
CA GLY A 521 12.37 42.54 14.00
C GLY A 521 13.29 41.43 14.58
N GLY A 522 14.39 41.82 15.18
CA GLY A 522 15.34 40.95 15.89
C GLY A 522 15.21 41.04 17.40
N ALA A 523 15.69 40.01 18.10
CA ALA A 523 15.72 39.93 19.56
C ALA A 523 17.12 40.18 20.19
N GLY A 524 18.11 40.57 19.36
CA GLY A 524 19.48 40.74 19.81
C GLY A 524 20.21 39.42 20.10
N PRO A 525 21.24 39.43 20.96
CA PRO A 525 21.99 38.23 21.33
C PRO A 525 21.12 37.23 22.10
N GLN A 526 21.05 35.97 21.61
CA GLN A 526 20.25 34.89 22.17
C GLN A 526 21.01 33.56 22.07
N THR A 527 20.66 32.58 22.91
CA THR A 527 21.24 31.23 22.80
C THR A 527 20.81 30.52 21.52
N MET A 528 21.63 29.62 20.97
CA MET A 528 21.32 28.79 19.85
C MET A 528 19.99 28.02 20.06
N ARG A 529 19.81 27.41 21.24
CA ARG A 529 18.58 26.74 21.66
C ARG A 529 17.37 27.65 21.49
N TRP A 530 17.39 28.86 21.99
CA TRP A 530 16.29 29.80 21.85
C TRP A 530 16.00 30.10 20.40
N GLY A 531 17.02 30.25 19.58
CA GLY A 531 16.89 30.48 18.13
C GLY A 531 16.14 29.35 17.42
N LEU A 532 16.39 28.10 17.77
CA LEU A 532 15.69 26.93 17.24
C LEU A 532 14.26 26.85 17.78
N GLU A 533 14.06 27.04 19.10
CA GLU A 533 12.75 27.02 19.75
C GLU A 533 11.79 28.06 19.17
N GLN A 534 12.27 29.30 18.95
CA GLN A 534 11.52 30.40 18.37
C GLN A 534 11.58 30.46 16.84
N SER A 535 12.28 29.51 16.21
CA SER A 535 12.40 29.41 14.77
C SER A 535 12.94 30.65 14.05
N ARG A 536 13.95 31.33 14.62
CA ARG A 536 14.51 32.60 14.14
C ARG A 536 15.33 32.40 12.85
N ASN A 537 14.98 33.13 11.80
CA ASN A 537 15.64 33.00 10.50
C ASN A 537 17.07 33.60 10.54
N LEU A 538 17.21 34.78 11.15
CA LEU A 538 18.47 35.51 11.18
C LEU A 538 19.56 34.75 11.92
N MET A 539 19.20 34.11 13.05
CA MET A 539 20.12 33.26 13.79
C MET A 539 20.52 32.01 12.99
N THR A 540 19.56 31.39 12.29
CA THR A 540 19.86 30.19 11.47
C THR A 540 20.80 30.51 10.32
N VAL A 541 20.59 31.64 9.61
CA VAL A 541 21.45 32.04 8.49
C VAL A 541 22.86 32.39 8.99
N ARG A 542 23.01 33.02 10.17
CA ARG A 542 24.32 33.28 10.78
C ARG A 542 25.04 31.97 11.14
N ALA A 543 24.34 31.04 11.79
CA ALA A 543 24.91 29.72 12.12
C ALA A 543 25.33 28.97 10.85
N ALA A 544 24.54 29.02 9.79
CA ALA A 544 24.90 28.41 8.50
C ALA A 544 26.13 29.07 7.85
N ALA A 545 26.19 30.40 7.89
CA ALA A 545 27.32 31.14 7.29
C ALA A 545 28.63 30.91 8.08
N GLU A 546 28.56 30.81 9.41
CA GLU A 546 29.70 30.53 10.27
C GLU A 546 30.20 29.08 10.16
N SER A 547 29.28 28.12 9.96
CA SER A 547 29.60 26.70 9.81
C SER A 547 30.05 26.31 8.38
N GLY A 548 29.83 27.20 7.37
CA GLY A 548 30.01 26.90 5.97
C GLY A 548 28.76 26.24 5.33
N MET A 549 28.33 26.76 4.16
CA MET A 549 27.17 26.19 3.46
C MET A 549 27.47 24.84 2.82
N ASP A 550 28.71 24.55 2.46
CA ASP A 550 29.21 23.23 2.06
C ASP A 550 28.89 22.15 3.13
N ASN A 551 29.28 22.40 4.37
CA ASN A 551 29.01 21.52 5.50
C ASN A 551 27.50 21.36 5.75
N VAL A 552 26.70 22.42 5.57
CA VAL A 552 25.25 22.36 5.69
C VAL A 552 24.63 21.50 4.60
N THR A 553 25.05 21.69 3.33
CA THR A 553 24.50 20.88 2.22
C THR A 553 24.92 19.42 2.31
N ASP A 554 26.13 19.12 2.78
CA ASP A 554 26.59 17.77 3.08
C ASP A 554 25.73 17.10 4.16
N THR A 555 25.46 17.79 5.26
CA THR A 555 24.55 17.30 6.30
C THR A 555 23.16 17.01 5.71
N LEU A 556 22.61 17.88 4.85
CA LEU A 556 21.29 17.64 4.23
C LEU A 556 21.28 16.43 3.28
N ARG A 557 22.37 16.20 2.58
CA ARG A 557 22.57 15.03 1.70
C ARG A 557 22.70 13.75 2.52
N ASP A 558 23.54 13.74 3.54
CA ASP A 558 23.77 12.59 4.41
C ASP A 558 22.50 12.19 5.18
N MET A 559 21.69 13.15 5.58
CA MET A 559 20.37 12.92 6.19
C MET A 559 19.28 12.59 5.16
N SER A 560 19.65 12.37 3.88
CA SER A 560 18.76 11.96 2.78
C SER A 560 17.61 12.94 2.49
N ILE A 561 17.76 14.21 2.82
CA ILE A 561 16.76 15.27 2.60
C ILE A 561 16.78 15.72 1.13
N GLY A 562 17.97 16.01 0.61
CA GLY A 562 18.18 16.44 -0.75
C GLY A 562 19.61 16.88 -0.99
N ASP A 563 19.95 17.04 -2.26
CA ASP A 563 21.23 17.59 -2.73
C ASP A 563 20.98 19.00 -3.25
N TYR A 564 21.59 20.00 -2.62
CA TYR A 564 21.29 21.41 -2.87
C TYR A 564 22.55 22.22 -3.12
N PRO A 565 22.46 23.32 -3.90
CA PRO A 565 23.52 24.29 -4.02
C PRO A 565 23.81 25.02 -2.71
N GLU A 566 25.04 25.51 -2.54
CA GLU A 566 25.55 26.16 -1.32
C GLU A 566 25.04 27.60 -1.12
N TYR A 567 23.76 27.86 -1.38
CA TYR A 567 23.15 29.18 -1.13
C TYR A 567 22.52 29.25 0.26
N LEU A 568 22.74 30.34 0.97
CA LEU A 568 22.18 30.58 2.32
C LEU A 568 20.66 30.45 2.42
N SER A 569 19.92 30.62 1.31
CA SER A 569 18.48 30.41 1.29
C SER A 569 18.08 28.97 1.58
N TYR A 570 18.93 27.98 1.27
CA TYR A 570 18.67 26.58 1.55
C TYR A 570 18.75 26.26 3.05
N ALA A 571 19.52 27.02 3.83
CA ALA A 571 19.47 26.95 5.28
C ALA A 571 18.10 27.32 5.88
N LEU A 572 17.23 28.01 5.12
CA LEU A 572 15.86 28.34 5.50
C LEU A 572 14.81 27.44 4.84
N GLY A 573 15.23 26.41 4.11
CA GLY A 573 14.36 25.42 3.49
C GLY A 573 13.77 25.88 2.15
N ALA A 574 14.55 26.58 1.34
CA ALA A 574 14.17 26.94 -0.04
C ALA A 574 14.26 25.76 -1.02
N GLY A 575 14.96 24.68 -0.67
CA GLY A 575 15.05 23.47 -1.49
C GLY A 575 13.82 22.58 -1.35
N ASP A 576 13.39 21.99 -2.46
CA ASP A 576 12.26 21.08 -2.49
C ASP A 576 12.61 19.69 -1.95
N THR A 577 11.70 19.08 -1.21
CA THR A 577 11.82 17.72 -0.66
C THR A 577 10.44 17.12 -0.48
N THR A 578 10.36 15.85 -0.03
CA THR A 578 9.09 15.17 0.26
C THR A 578 8.86 15.01 1.77
N VAL A 579 7.61 14.79 2.17
CA VAL A 579 7.29 14.47 3.58
C VAL A 579 8.04 13.22 4.02
N LEU A 580 8.09 12.19 3.18
CA LEU A 580 8.77 10.94 3.49
C LEU A 580 10.26 11.16 3.81
N LYS A 581 10.98 11.93 3.00
CA LYS A 581 12.40 12.24 3.22
C LYS A 581 12.60 13.02 4.52
N MET A 582 11.77 14.02 4.77
CA MET A 582 11.86 14.81 5.99
C MET A 582 11.55 13.98 7.26
N VAL A 583 10.51 13.15 7.24
CA VAL A 583 10.18 12.24 8.36
C VAL A 583 11.32 11.26 8.60
N ASN A 584 11.92 10.73 7.53
CA ASN A 584 13.08 9.84 7.64
C ASN A 584 14.27 10.53 8.31
N ALA A 585 14.58 11.76 7.90
CA ALA A 585 15.68 12.54 8.51
C ALA A 585 15.44 12.82 10.01
N TYR A 586 14.20 13.16 10.40
CA TYR A 586 13.85 13.33 11.80
C TYR A 586 13.89 12.00 12.59
N SER A 587 13.54 10.89 11.95
CA SER A 587 13.70 9.56 12.53
C SER A 587 15.17 9.20 12.75
N MET A 588 16.05 9.61 11.82
CA MET A 588 17.50 9.44 11.97
C MET A 588 18.06 10.25 13.17
N LEU A 589 17.51 11.44 13.45
CA LEU A 589 17.88 12.18 14.68
C LEU A 589 17.52 11.39 15.94
N VAL A 590 16.29 10.83 16.02
CA VAL A 590 15.85 9.99 17.14
C VAL A 590 16.69 8.72 17.25
N ASN A 591 17.13 8.17 16.12
CA ASN A 591 18.03 7.00 16.06
C ASN A 591 19.52 7.37 16.18
N HIS A 592 19.81 8.42 16.90
CA HIS A 592 21.17 8.89 17.20
C HIS A 592 22.05 9.08 15.95
N GLY A 593 21.48 9.64 14.88
CA GLY A 593 22.21 9.98 13.65
C GLY A 593 22.59 8.78 12.78
N ARG A 594 21.92 7.64 12.92
CA ARG A 594 22.10 6.49 12.03
C ARG A 594 21.23 6.57 10.80
N GLU A 595 21.81 6.23 9.65
CA GLU A 595 21.10 6.12 8.38
C GLU A 595 19.92 5.14 8.48
N LEU A 596 18.76 5.58 8.02
CA LEU A 596 17.55 4.77 7.88
C LEU A 596 17.09 4.78 6.44
N LYS A 597 16.57 3.63 5.97
CA LYS A 597 15.90 3.51 4.66
C LYS A 597 14.42 3.31 4.88
N PRO A 598 13.56 4.19 4.36
CA PRO A 598 12.12 4.01 4.47
C PRO A 598 11.68 2.68 3.85
N THR A 599 10.98 1.85 4.64
CA THR A 599 10.57 0.52 4.22
C THR A 599 9.06 0.40 4.26
N PHE A 600 8.44 0.06 3.12
CA PHE A 600 6.99 -0.19 2.97
C PHE A 600 6.67 -1.68 2.96
N ILE A 601 7.63 -2.50 2.58
CA ILE A 601 7.47 -3.94 2.40
C ILE A 601 8.48 -4.64 3.31
N ASP A 602 8.01 -5.48 4.23
CA ASP A 602 8.87 -6.25 5.10
C ASP A 602 9.47 -7.47 4.38
N PHE A 603 8.61 -8.23 3.71
CA PHE A 603 9.02 -9.37 2.89
C PHE A 603 7.92 -9.79 1.90
N LEU A 604 8.34 -10.57 0.92
CA LEU A 604 7.50 -11.14 -0.14
C LEU A 604 7.64 -12.65 -0.18
N GLN A 605 6.52 -13.33 -0.35
CA GLN A 605 6.48 -14.74 -0.66
C GLN A 605 5.84 -14.96 -2.03
N ASN A 606 6.29 -15.98 -2.74
CA ASN A 606 5.60 -16.47 -3.93
C ASN A 606 4.35 -17.28 -3.55
N ARG A 607 3.57 -17.72 -4.54
CA ARG A 607 2.36 -18.53 -4.35
C ARG A 607 2.59 -19.85 -3.61
N LYS A 608 3.84 -20.37 -3.59
CA LYS A 608 4.25 -21.58 -2.87
C LYS A 608 4.75 -21.30 -1.44
N GLY A 609 4.59 -20.05 -0.95
CA GLY A 609 5.01 -19.65 0.40
C GLY A 609 6.52 -19.43 0.59
N LYS A 610 7.34 -19.59 -0.47
CA LYS A 610 8.78 -19.32 -0.39
C LYS A 610 9.04 -17.82 -0.37
N VAL A 611 9.85 -17.35 0.58
CA VAL A 611 10.29 -15.94 0.63
C VAL A 611 11.23 -15.67 -0.55
N ILE A 612 10.86 -14.71 -1.40
CA ILE A 612 11.61 -14.29 -2.58
C ILE A 612 12.32 -12.94 -2.41
N TRP A 613 11.91 -12.16 -1.42
CA TRP A 613 12.54 -10.88 -1.08
C TRP A 613 12.33 -10.55 0.42
N PRO A 614 13.34 -9.98 1.10
CA PRO A 614 14.72 -9.82 0.62
C PRO A 614 15.42 -11.18 0.43
N ALA A 615 16.37 -11.24 -0.51
CA ALA A 615 17.04 -12.49 -0.87
C ALA A 615 17.78 -13.16 0.31
N LYS A 616 18.21 -12.38 1.29
CA LYS A 616 18.89 -12.85 2.51
C LYS A 616 17.95 -12.84 3.72
N TRP A 617 16.67 -13.09 3.52
CA TRP A 617 15.72 -13.19 4.63
C TRP A 617 16.12 -14.28 5.61
N LYS A 618 16.40 -13.89 6.85
CA LYS A 618 16.62 -14.83 7.95
C LYS A 618 15.56 -14.54 9.03
N PRO A 619 14.61 -15.45 9.24
CA PRO A 619 13.67 -15.28 10.35
C PRO A 619 14.44 -15.26 11.66
N CYS A 620 14.15 -14.28 12.51
CA CYS A 620 14.71 -14.23 13.85
C CYS A 620 14.12 -15.38 14.69
N LYS A 621 14.94 -16.40 14.97
CA LYS A 621 14.55 -17.50 15.87
C LYS A 621 14.41 -16.96 17.29
N GLY A 622 13.22 -17.04 17.85
CA GLY A 622 12.93 -16.63 19.21
C GLY A 622 12.46 -15.18 19.38
N CYS A 623 12.44 -14.33 18.31
CA CYS A 623 11.92 -12.96 18.40
C CYS A 623 10.41 -12.86 18.65
N ARG A 624 9.67 -13.98 18.50
CA ARG A 624 8.22 -14.10 18.74
C ARG A 624 7.89 -15.26 19.65
N ALA A 625 8.80 -15.57 20.58
CA ALA A 625 8.49 -16.55 21.60
C ALA A 625 7.32 -16.02 22.44
N PRO A 626 6.27 -16.81 22.69
CA PRO A 626 5.13 -16.38 23.51
C PRO A 626 5.54 -16.08 24.94
N ASP A 627 6.58 -16.79 25.43
CA ASP A 627 7.10 -16.64 26.80
C ASP A 627 8.63 -16.55 26.81
N TRP A 628 9.17 -15.87 27.82
CA TRP A 628 10.60 -15.83 28.03
C TRP A 628 11.11 -17.18 28.57
N ASN A 629 12.11 -17.74 27.92
CA ASN A 629 12.69 -19.06 28.23
C ASN A 629 14.04 -19.00 28.99
N GLY A 630 14.35 -17.86 29.62
CA GLY A 630 15.60 -17.66 30.35
C GLY A 630 16.84 -17.34 29.49
N LYS A 631 16.72 -17.33 28.16
CA LYS A 631 17.82 -17.00 27.26
C LYS A 631 17.97 -15.48 27.14
N PRO A 632 19.20 -14.97 26.90
CA PRO A 632 19.42 -13.55 26.64
C PRO A 632 18.57 -13.10 25.44
N MET A 633 18.02 -11.89 25.54
CA MET A 633 17.29 -11.28 24.43
C MET A 633 18.18 -11.21 23.19
N PRO A 634 17.68 -11.55 21.99
CA PRO A 634 18.44 -11.41 20.76
C PRO A 634 18.95 -9.97 20.61
N ARG A 635 20.26 -9.81 20.48
CA ARG A 635 20.84 -8.48 20.20
C ARG A 635 20.84 -8.28 18.69
N PHE A 636 20.13 -7.25 18.25
CA PHE A 636 20.18 -6.79 16.86
C PHE A 636 21.31 -5.79 16.71
N THR A 637 22.19 -6.02 15.75
CA THR A 637 23.13 -4.98 15.32
C THR A 637 22.29 -3.89 14.66
N ALA A 638 22.42 -2.66 15.14
CA ALA A 638 21.76 -1.52 14.50
C ALA A 638 22.18 -1.46 13.02
N ALA A 639 21.21 -1.58 12.12
CA ALA A 639 21.45 -1.42 10.69
C ALA A 639 21.67 0.07 10.37
N GLY A 640 22.49 0.34 9.33
CA GLY A 640 22.74 1.70 8.86
C GLY A 640 24.09 2.28 9.30
N LYS A 641 24.65 3.10 8.42
CA LYS A 641 25.90 3.86 8.66
C LYS A 641 25.64 4.98 9.67
N GLN A 642 26.61 5.31 10.51
CA GLN A 642 26.56 6.53 11.29
C GLN A 642 26.83 7.71 10.35
N VAL A 643 25.88 8.62 10.22
CA VAL A 643 25.95 9.78 9.31
C VAL A 643 25.96 11.11 10.05
N MET A 644 25.65 11.12 11.34
CA MET A 644 25.77 12.27 12.23
C MET A 644 26.26 11.78 13.59
N ASP A 645 27.05 12.60 14.29
CA ASP A 645 27.49 12.29 15.64
C ASP A 645 26.26 12.00 16.56
N PRO A 646 26.26 10.92 17.35
CA PRO A 646 25.14 10.56 18.20
C PRO A 646 24.78 11.64 19.24
N ILE A 647 25.79 12.33 19.79
CA ILE A 647 25.53 13.39 20.78
C ILE A 647 24.96 14.61 20.12
N THR A 648 25.42 14.97 18.91
CA THR A 648 24.83 16.06 18.11
C THR A 648 23.36 15.76 17.77
N ALA A 649 23.04 14.55 17.33
CA ALA A 649 21.66 14.15 17.06
C ALA A 649 20.77 14.28 18.32
N TYR A 650 21.28 13.83 19.48
CA TYR A 650 20.58 13.98 20.76
C TYR A 650 20.44 15.44 21.19
N GLN A 651 21.48 16.27 21.05
CA GLN A 651 21.41 17.71 21.34
C GLN A 651 20.30 18.38 20.53
N ILE A 652 20.17 18.04 19.25
CA ILE A 652 19.10 18.57 18.39
C ILE A 652 17.73 18.10 18.88
N VAL A 653 17.55 16.81 19.16
CA VAL A 653 16.28 16.28 19.70
C VAL A 653 15.93 16.99 21.01
N HIS A 654 16.88 17.12 21.93
CA HIS A 654 16.70 17.80 23.20
C HIS A 654 16.35 19.28 23.06
N MET A 655 16.94 20.00 22.10
CA MET A 655 16.51 21.36 21.77
C MET A 655 15.10 21.41 21.17
N LEU A 656 14.74 20.40 20.36
CA LEU A 656 13.41 20.32 19.73
C LEU A 656 12.29 19.98 20.72
N GLU A 657 12.57 19.35 21.87
CA GLU A 657 11.61 19.26 22.97
C GLU A 657 11.21 20.67 23.46
N GLY A 658 12.14 21.61 23.46
CA GLY A 658 11.87 23.00 23.81
C GLY A 658 10.90 23.70 22.86
N VAL A 659 10.84 23.30 21.59
CA VAL A 659 9.85 23.81 20.62
C VAL A 659 8.43 23.44 21.06
N ILE A 660 8.25 22.26 21.65
CA ILE A 660 6.95 21.80 22.19
C ILE A 660 6.67 22.48 23.52
N GLN A 661 7.67 22.59 24.38
CA GLN A 661 7.48 23.09 25.75
C GLN A 661 7.23 24.61 25.80
N ARG A 662 7.89 25.42 24.97
CA ARG A 662 7.89 26.88 25.04
C ARG A 662 8.06 27.61 23.71
N GLY A 663 8.19 26.85 22.60
CA GLY A 663 8.39 27.39 21.25
C GLY A 663 7.11 27.43 20.42
N THR A 664 7.30 27.23 19.13
CA THR A 664 6.24 27.42 18.09
C THR A 664 5.18 26.31 18.07
N ALA A 665 5.30 25.23 18.86
CA ALA A 665 4.37 24.12 18.88
C ALA A 665 3.79 23.80 20.27
N VAL A 666 3.65 24.81 21.13
CA VAL A 666 3.15 24.67 22.53
C VAL A 666 1.77 24.03 22.65
N THR A 667 0.94 24.07 21.61
CA THR A 667 -0.36 23.39 21.57
C THR A 667 -0.25 21.85 21.74
N LEU A 668 0.95 21.27 21.54
CA LEU A 668 1.20 19.85 21.71
C LEU A 668 1.52 19.43 23.16
N ARG A 669 1.78 20.37 24.08
CA ARG A 669 1.97 20.08 25.50
C ARG A 669 0.79 19.32 26.13
N GLU A 670 -0.42 19.59 25.65
CA GLU A 670 -1.63 18.90 26.09
C GLU A 670 -1.61 17.38 25.88
N LEU A 671 -0.64 16.84 25.12
CA LEU A 671 -0.48 15.39 24.94
C LEU A 671 0.21 14.74 26.15
N ASP A 672 0.76 15.54 27.06
CA ASP A 672 1.38 15.12 28.31
C ASP A 672 2.33 13.91 28.16
N ARG A 673 3.32 14.06 27.30
CA ARG A 673 4.36 13.06 27.03
C ARG A 673 5.61 13.69 26.42
N PRO A 674 6.78 13.04 26.53
CA PRO A 674 7.99 13.49 25.84
C PRO A 674 7.77 13.55 24.34
N LEU A 675 7.88 14.74 23.77
CA LEU A 675 7.73 15.00 22.35
C LEU A 675 8.77 16.00 21.87
N PHE A 676 9.32 15.76 20.71
CA PHE A 676 10.13 16.71 19.96
C PHE A 676 9.43 17.10 18.68
N GLY A 677 9.81 18.23 18.10
CA GLY A 677 9.26 18.57 16.78
C GLY A 677 9.59 19.97 16.31
N LYS A 678 9.28 20.23 15.04
CA LYS A 678 9.51 21.52 14.39
C LYS A 678 8.36 21.90 13.48
N THR A 679 7.94 23.15 13.58
CA THR A 679 7.00 23.80 12.65
C THR A 679 7.74 24.37 11.45
N GLY A 680 7.11 24.33 10.28
CA GLY A 680 7.55 24.97 9.05
C GLY A 680 6.47 25.85 8.46
N THR A 681 6.87 27.00 7.94
CA THR A 681 6.03 27.91 7.19
C THR A 681 6.90 28.57 6.13
N THR A 682 6.51 28.47 4.88
CA THR A 682 7.22 29.11 3.76
C THR A 682 6.84 30.56 3.63
N THR A 683 7.65 31.36 2.98
CA THR A 683 7.36 32.76 2.69
C THR A 683 6.08 32.86 1.85
N GLY A 684 5.19 33.81 2.20
CA GLY A 684 3.88 33.99 1.56
C GLY A 684 2.88 32.86 1.84
N PRO A 685 2.90 32.24 3.00
CA PRO A 685 2.58 30.88 3.45
C PRO A 685 1.95 30.00 2.36
N THR A 686 2.79 29.50 1.47
CA THR A 686 2.38 28.56 0.41
C THR A 686 2.33 27.12 0.87
N ASN A 687 3.17 26.77 1.87
CA ASN A 687 3.21 25.45 2.52
C ASN A 687 3.34 25.62 4.03
N VAL A 688 2.63 24.81 4.78
CA VAL A 688 2.75 24.72 6.24
C VAL A 688 3.09 23.30 6.64
N TRP A 689 4.05 23.12 7.56
CA TRP A 689 4.59 21.85 7.95
C TRP A 689 4.61 21.67 9.47
N PHE A 690 4.52 20.43 9.89
CA PHE A 690 4.95 19.97 11.21
C PHE A 690 5.59 18.58 11.07
N ILE A 691 6.74 18.41 11.72
CA ILE A 691 7.40 17.10 11.86
C ILE A 691 7.86 16.95 13.30
N GLY A 692 7.61 15.80 13.88
CA GLY A 692 7.99 15.48 15.24
C GLY A 692 7.43 14.15 15.70
N GLY A 693 7.60 13.84 16.97
CA GLY A 693 7.16 12.58 17.52
C GLY A 693 7.64 12.33 18.94
N SER A 694 7.56 11.08 19.32
CA SER A 694 8.11 10.51 20.56
C SER A 694 9.34 9.64 20.24
N PRO A 695 10.03 9.08 21.24
CA PRO A 695 11.11 8.11 20.99
C PRO A 695 10.69 6.92 20.12
N HIS A 696 9.41 6.55 20.12
CA HIS A 696 8.91 5.34 19.45
C HIS A 696 8.20 5.60 18.11
N LEU A 697 7.87 6.85 17.78
CA LEU A 697 7.08 7.17 16.62
C LEU A 697 7.35 8.59 16.13
N VAL A 698 7.76 8.72 14.87
CA VAL A 698 7.95 10.02 14.21
C VAL A 698 6.89 10.16 13.13
N ALA A 699 6.23 11.31 13.08
CA ALA A 699 5.27 11.64 12.04
C ALA A 699 5.47 13.07 11.54
N GLY A 700 5.22 13.27 10.25
CA GLY A 700 5.31 14.58 9.65
C GLY A 700 4.21 14.78 8.61
N LEU A 701 3.83 16.03 8.45
CA LEU A 701 2.82 16.42 7.47
C LEU A 701 3.06 17.81 6.90
N TYR A 702 2.51 18.03 5.72
CA TYR A 702 2.37 19.37 5.17
C TYR A 702 0.97 19.59 4.60
N LEU A 703 0.59 20.87 4.47
CA LEU A 703 -0.56 21.34 3.69
C LEU A 703 -0.10 22.40 2.71
N GLY A 704 -0.70 22.41 1.52
CA GLY A 704 -0.43 23.39 0.46
C GLY A 704 -1.29 23.10 -0.78
N PHE A 705 -1.39 24.06 -1.66
CA PHE A 705 -2.05 23.86 -2.95
C PHE A 705 -1.12 23.17 -3.94
N ASP A 706 -1.64 22.34 -4.84
CA ASP A 706 -0.84 21.67 -5.87
C ASP A 706 -0.13 22.68 -6.79
N LYS A 707 -0.80 23.73 -7.17
CA LYS A 707 -0.18 24.94 -7.75
C LYS A 707 0.11 25.91 -6.61
N PRO A 708 1.38 26.15 -6.25
CA PRO A 708 1.75 26.95 -5.09
C PRO A 708 1.11 28.34 -5.11
N ARG A 709 0.35 28.67 -4.08
CA ARG A 709 -0.26 29.99 -3.84
C ARG A 709 -0.47 30.17 -2.34
N SER A 710 -0.64 31.41 -1.92
CA SER A 710 -0.83 31.74 -0.50
C SER A 710 -2.06 31.05 0.08
N MET A 711 -1.88 30.46 1.26
CA MET A 711 -2.95 29.89 2.08
C MET A 711 -3.62 30.91 3.02
N GLY A 712 -3.14 32.16 3.02
CA GLY A 712 -3.59 33.23 3.92
C GLY A 712 -2.66 33.43 5.11
N GLY A 713 -2.64 34.65 5.67
CA GLY A 713 -1.70 35.04 6.74
C GLY A 713 -1.82 34.24 8.05
N TYR A 714 -2.99 33.64 8.31
CA TYR A 714 -3.20 32.78 9.49
C TYR A 714 -2.60 31.39 9.33
N ALA A 715 -2.21 30.98 8.11
CA ALA A 715 -1.71 29.66 7.81
C ALA A 715 -0.24 29.52 8.25
N GLN A 716 -0.05 28.98 9.43
CA GLN A 716 1.27 28.70 10.01
C GLN A 716 1.37 27.24 10.44
N GLY A 717 2.59 26.71 10.51
CA GLY A 717 2.83 25.34 10.96
C GLY A 717 2.26 25.08 12.35
N GLY A 718 2.37 26.06 13.28
CA GLY A 718 1.84 25.97 14.64
C GLY A 718 0.31 25.98 14.72
N SER A 719 -0.36 26.79 13.86
CA SER A 719 -1.81 26.95 13.90
C SER A 719 -2.59 25.94 13.04
N LEU A 720 -1.99 25.37 11.99
CA LEU A 720 -2.65 24.42 11.09
C LEU A 720 -2.06 23.01 11.16
N ALA A 721 -0.72 22.84 11.02
CA ALA A 721 -0.13 21.53 10.92
C ALA A 721 0.03 20.83 12.28
N ALA A 722 0.47 21.55 13.34
CA ALA A 722 0.61 20.98 14.67
C ALA A 722 -0.72 20.46 15.26
N PRO A 723 -1.89 21.13 15.09
CA PRO A 723 -3.18 20.57 15.51
C PRO A 723 -3.59 19.29 14.80
N ILE A 724 -3.20 19.09 13.54
CA ILE A 724 -3.43 17.83 12.81
C ILE A 724 -2.58 16.73 13.42
N PHE A 725 -1.28 17.00 13.65
CA PHE A 725 -0.41 16.08 14.36
C PHE A 725 -0.95 15.74 15.75
N LYS A 726 -1.42 16.73 16.53
CA LYS A 726 -2.03 16.52 17.84
C LYS A 726 -3.20 15.55 17.80
N GLN A 727 -4.09 15.72 16.83
CA GLN A 727 -5.24 14.83 16.63
C GLN A 727 -4.80 13.41 16.30
N PHE A 728 -3.82 13.25 15.43
CA PHE A 728 -3.20 11.96 15.10
C PHE A 728 -2.58 11.31 16.35
N ALA A 729 -1.72 12.06 17.06
CA ALA A 729 -0.95 11.56 18.19
C ALA A 729 -1.82 11.11 19.36
N ARG A 730 -2.94 11.79 19.63
CA ARG A 730 -3.92 11.37 20.65
C ARG A 730 -4.40 9.93 20.44
N THR A 731 -4.58 9.51 19.20
CA THR A 731 -5.03 8.15 18.88
C THR A 731 -3.84 7.20 18.73
N ALA A 732 -2.85 7.59 17.94
CA ALA A 732 -1.76 6.69 17.56
C ALA A 732 -0.77 6.42 18.71
N MET A 733 -0.67 7.32 19.67
CA MET A 733 0.26 7.18 20.80
C MET A 733 -0.45 6.89 22.14
N ALA A 734 -1.78 6.62 22.14
CA ALA A 734 -2.56 6.44 23.36
C ALA A 734 -1.98 5.34 24.27
N ASP A 735 -1.67 4.21 23.70
CA ASP A 735 -1.18 3.03 24.42
C ASP A 735 0.36 2.90 24.41
N MET A 736 1.06 3.92 23.87
CA MET A 736 2.52 3.90 23.84
C MET A 736 3.10 4.37 25.20
N PRO A 737 4.22 3.79 25.65
CA PRO A 737 4.89 4.23 26.88
C PRO A 737 5.34 5.69 26.76
N LYS A 738 5.27 6.43 27.87
CA LYS A 738 5.76 7.81 27.99
C LYS A 738 7.24 7.83 28.38
N THR A 739 8.09 7.22 27.56
CA THR A 739 9.53 7.16 27.77
C THR A 739 10.21 8.46 27.32
N PRO A 740 11.25 8.93 28.03
CA PRO A 740 12.08 10.08 27.62
C PRO A 740 12.96 9.70 26.40
N PHE A 741 13.56 10.73 25.78
CA PHE A 741 14.65 10.52 24.81
C PHE A 741 15.93 10.19 25.56
N ILE A 742 16.59 9.11 25.18
CA ILE A 742 17.77 8.60 25.88
C ILE A 742 19.04 9.28 25.35
N ALA A 743 19.84 9.85 26.27
CA ALA A 743 21.11 10.42 25.91
C ALA A 743 22.16 9.32 25.56
N PRO A 744 22.91 9.45 24.46
CA PRO A 744 23.97 8.52 24.13
C PRO A 744 25.13 8.64 25.12
N ALA A 745 25.92 7.58 25.28
CA ALA A 745 27.08 7.56 26.11
C ALA A 745 28.07 8.70 25.80
N GLY A 746 28.62 9.34 26.78
CA GLY A 746 29.54 10.50 26.64
C GLY A 746 28.85 11.87 26.68
N THR A 747 27.53 11.91 26.65
CA THR A 747 26.76 13.17 26.80
C THR A 747 26.98 13.74 28.21
N ARG A 748 27.19 15.05 28.28
CA ARG A 748 27.31 15.82 29.55
C ARG A 748 26.06 16.67 29.74
N LEU A 749 25.24 16.36 30.74
CA LEU A 749 24.08 17.18 31.11
C LEU A 749 24.54 18.23 32.16
N VAL A 750 24.36 19.49 31.82
CA VAL A 750 24.80 20.62 32.64
C VAL A 750 23.62 21.55 32.91
N ARG A 751 23.51 21.99 34.19
CA ARG A 751 22.50 23.02 34.53
C ARG A 751 22.96 24.37 34.00
N VAL A 752 22.11 24.99 33.19
CA VAL A 752 22.40 26.29 32.58
C VAL A 752 21.21 27.24 32.75
N ASP A 753 21.52 28.52 32.85
CA ASP A 753 20.51 29.56 32.71
C ASP A 753 20.10 29.64 31.24
N ARG A 754 18.83 29.45 30.99
CA ARG A 754 18.26 29.30 29.63
C ARG A 754 18.45 30.54 28.73
N ARG A 755 18.56 31.74 29.33
CA ARG A 755 18.70 32.98 28.57
C ARG A 755 20.16 33.30 28.25
N SER A 756 21.02 33.22 29.28
CA SER A 756 22.43 33.56 29.15
C SER A 756 23.32 32.40 28.68
N GLY A 757 22.83 31.16 28.76
CA GLY A 757 23.63 29.95 28.48
C GLY A 757 24.71 29.64 29.49
N LYS A 758 24.83 30.41 30.58
CA LYS A 758 25.86 30.22 31.60
C LYS A 758 25.53 29.07 32.52
N ARG A 759 26.53 28.32 32.94
CA ARG A 759 26.42 27.28 33.97
C ARG A 759 25.85 27.86 35.25
N VAL A 760 24.92 27.15 35.89
CA VAL A 760 24.25 27.53 37.13
C VAL A 760 24.70 26.61 38.25
N TYR A 761 24.94 27.19 39.42
CA TYR A 761 25.32 26.52 40.68
C TYR A 761 24.20 26.78 41.69
N GLY A 762 23.86 25.83 42.54
CA GLY A 762 22.91 26.01 43.62
C GLY A 762 21.43 26.16 43.21
N ALA A 763 21.09 26.06 41.96
CA ALA A 763 19.70 26.06 41.49
C ALA A 763 19.44 24.88 40.57
N TRP A 764 18.20 24.34 40.57
CA TRP A 764 17.80 23.14 39.85
C TRP A 764 16.71 23.46 38.84
N PRO A 765 16.67 22.75 37.73
CA PRO A 765 15.50 22.80 36.82
C PRO A 765 14.24 22.39 37.55
N SER A 766 13.11 23.00 37.20
CA SER A 766 11.77 22.62 37.67
C SER A 766 10.91 22.09 36.48
N ASP A 767 9.77 21.54 36.85
CA ASP A 767 8.77 21.07 35.84
C ASP A 767 8.11 22.23 35.09
N ASP A 768 8.30 23.48 35.53
CA ASP A 768 7.80 24.64 34.79
C ASP A 768 8.56 24.76 33.46
N PRO A 769 7.86 24.64 32.31
CA PRO A 769 8.47 24.82 30.99
C PRO A 769 9.19 26.19 30.83
N LEU A 770 8.81 27.19 31.60
CA LEU A 770 9.38 28.53 31.56
C LEU A 770 10.51 28.73 32.59
N SER A 771 10.91 27.70 33.32
CA SER A 771 12.00 27.75 34.28
C SER A 771 13.24 28.45 33.72
N ALA A 772 13.88 29.27 34.54
CA ALA A 772 15.12 29.94 34.14
C ALA A 772 16.29 28.96 34.02
N VAL A 773 16.33 27.90 34.82
CA VAL A 773 17.36 26.87 34.80
C VAL A 773 16.83 25.63 34.05
N ILE A 774 17.65 25.12 33.15
CA ILE A 774 17.36 23.89 32.37
C ILE A 774 18.58 22.96 32.40
N TRP A 775 18.33 21.66 32.16
CA TRP A 775 19.37 20.75 31.73
C TRP A 775 19.72 21.01 30.28
N GLU A 776 21.02 21.10 29.98
CA GLU A 776 21.50 21.25 28.58
C GLU A 776 22.55 20.19 28.31
N ALA A 777 22.49 19.63 27.09
CA ALA A 777 23.36 18.57 26.64
C ALA A 777 24.62 19.11 25.93
N PHE A 778 25.79 18.61 26.34
CA PHE A 778 27.07 18.99 25.76
C PHE A 778 27.88 17.74 25.36
N LYS A 779 28.76 17.88 24.39
CA LYS A 779 29.90 16.99 24.17
C LYS A 779 30.95 17.24 25.27
N ALA A 780 31.77 16.26 25.58
CA ALA A 780 32.76 16.39 26.67
C ALA A 780 33.75 17.56 26.45
N GLU A 781 34.15 17.77 25.21
CA GLU A 781 35.09 18.82 24.79
C GLU A 781 34.48 20.23 24.81
N THR A 782 33.14 20.34 24.74
CA THR A 782 32.42 21.61 24.70
C THR A 782 31.70 21.94 26.03
N GLU A 783 31.87 21.10 27.07
CA GLU A 783 31.27 21.33 28.37
C GLU A 783 31.71 22.67 28.96
N PRO A 784 30.77 23.53 29.41
CA PRO A 784 31.16 24.78 30.10
C PRO A 784 32.06 24.53 31.32
N LYS A 785 33.15 25.26 31.40
CA LYS A 785 34.15 25.11 32.50
C LYS A 785 33.50 25.16 33.87
N ARG A 786 33.89 24.25 34.76
CA ARG A 786 33.49 24.26 36.18
C ARG A 786 34.28 25.30 36.97
N SER A 787 33.65 25.95 37.91
CA SER A 787 34.29 26.81 38.89
C SER A 787 34.14 26.15 40.27
N ILE A 788 35.18 25.51 40.75
CA ILE A 788 35.22 24.85 42.09
C ILE A 788 34.80 25.83 43.17
N ARG A 789 35.29 27.08 43.16
CA ARG A 789 34.93 28.13 44.11
C ARG A 789 33.43 28.44 44.12
N GLN A 790 32.77 28.46 42.96
CA GLN A 790 31.32 28.69 42.89
C GLN A 790 30.50 27.46 43.34
N GLU A 791 31.00 26.24 43.12
CA GLU A 791 30.41 25.01 43.63
C GLU A 791 30.48 24.98 45.18
N GLU A 792 31.62 25.34 45.76
CA GLU A 792 31.76 25.42 47.21
C GLU A 792 30.87 26.49 47.84
N LEU A 793 30.74 27.65 47.23
CA LEU A 793 29.83 28.72 47.68
C LEU A 793 28.37 28.25 47.61
N ALA A 794 27.95 27.66 46.53
CA ALA A 794 26.58 27.13 46.38
C ALA A 794 26.30 26.02 47.41
N ALA A 795 27.26 25.13 47.66
CA ALA A 795 27.13 24.07 48.67
C ALA A 795 27.06 24.61 50.11
N ARG A 796 27.59 25.82 50.35
CA ARG A 796 27.48 26.50 51.67
C ARG A 796 26.09 27.11 51.85
N ASP A 797 25.51 27.66 50.78
CA ASP A 797 24.16 28.25 50.79
C ASP A 797 23.06 27.20 50.93
N ASP A 798 23.25 25.97 50.42
CA ASP A 798 22.34 24.85 50.58
C ASP A 798 22.38 24.14 51.96
N LYS A 799 23.38 24.47 52.81
CA LYS A 799 23.39 23.95 54.19
C LYS A 799 22.30 24.65 54.97
N PRO A 800 21.37 23.92 55.61
CA PRO A 800 20.38 24.55 56.48
C PRO A 800 21.09 25.38 57.53
N LYS A 801 20.76 26.67 57.60
CA LYS A 801 21.23 27.54 58.69
C LYS A 801 20.86 26.87 60.01
N LYS A 802 21.87 26.36 60.77
CA LYS A 802 21.64 25.92 62.12
C LYS A 802 21.07 27.10 62.87
N ALA A 803 19.83 26.97 63.35
CA ALA A 803 19.22 27.94 64.23
C ALA A 803 20.15 28.18 65.40
N ALA A 804 20.57 29.44 65.62
CA ALA A 804 21.24 29.87 66.83
C ALA A 804 20.30 29.68 68.02
N ASP A 805 20.74 28.94 69.03
CA ASP A 805 20.06 28.76 70.29
C ASP A 805 19.68 30.12 70.89
N THR A 806 18.40 30.37 70.93
CA THR A 806 17.85 31.33 71.94
C THR A 806 16.66 30.62 72.58
N GLN A 807 16.96 30.17 73.84
CA GLN A 807 15.87 29.75 74.72
C GLN A 807 14.94 30.90 75.02
N SER A 808 13.67 30.70 74.78
CA SER A 808 12.60 31.27 75.60
C SER A 808 11.34 30.44 75.42
N GLU A 809 10.82 29.94 76.50
CA GLU A 809 9.58 29.24 76.73
C GLU A 809 8.40 30.09 76.28
N SER A 810 7.41 29.46 75.53
CA SER A 810 6.03 29.34 76.00
C SER A 810 5.05 28.88 74.91
N THR A 811 4.41 27.78 75.23
CA THR A 811 3.00 27.41 75.05
C THR A 811 2.30 27.54 73.67
N ALA A 812 1.92 26.37 73.17
CA ALA A 812 0.65 25.95 72.62
C ALA A 812 0.06 26.63 71.33
N GLY A 813 -0.10 25.80 70.28
CA GLY A 813 -0.97 26.10 69.19
C GLY A 813 -0.72 25.24 67.96
N ALA A 814 -1.42 24.09 67.88
CA ALA A 814 -1.36 23.21 66.75
C ALA A 814 -1.96 23.88 65.49
N ALA A 815 -1.26 23.83 64.37
CA ALA A 815 -1.87 23.80 63.04
C ALA A 815 -0.89 23.20 62.03
N ASN A 816 -1.30 22.11 61.40
CA ASN A 816 -0.65 21.37 60.32
C ASN A 816 -0.38 22.24 59.08
N ALA A 817 0.87 22.27 58.63
CA ALA A 817 1.17 22.61 57.26
C ALA A 817 2.16 21.56 56.69
N PRO A 818 1.96 21.01 55.52
CA PRO A 818 2.80 19.92 54.99
C PRO A 818 4.13 20.43 54.53
N SER A 819 5.20 19.82 55.03
CA SER A 819 6.57 20.05 54.60
C SER A 819 6.75 19.53 53.16
N ALA A 820 7.04 20.42 52.25
CA ALA A 820 7.51 20.09 50.93
C ALA A 820 8.94 19.58 50.96
N SER A 821 9.13 18.29 51.05
CA SER A 821 10.39 17.61 50.71
C SER A 821 10.23 17.01 49.32
N VAL A 822 10.37 17.83 48.28
CA VAL A 822 10.34 17.39 46.91
C VAL A 822 11.53 17.94 46.15
N GLY A 823 12.57 17.15 46.00
CA GLY A 823 13.73 17.47 45.17
C GLY A 823 14.66 16.30 44.94
N THR A 824 14.97 15.52 45.96
CA THR A 824 16.04 14.52 45.91
C THR A 824 15.68 13.23 45.18
N LYS A 825 14.45 12.80 45.23
CA LYS A 825 14.03 11.53 44.60
C LYS A 825 13.89 11.64 43.08
N ARG A 826 13.42 12.76 42.59
CA ARG A 826 13.22 13.00 41.18
C ARG A 826 14.53 13.25 40.42
N ASP A 827 15.49 13.90 41.04
CA ASP A 827 16.83 14.08 40.47
C ASP A 827 17.59 12.77 40.40
N GLN A 828 17.41 11.88 41.36
CA GLN A 828 17.99 10.53 41.36
C GLN A 828 17.29 9.65 40.30
N ASP A 829 15.99 9.75 40.16
CA ASP A 829 15.22 9.04 39.14
C ASP A 829 15.60 9.52 37.74
N PHE A 830 15.82 10.82 37.51
CA PHE A 830 16.31 11.39 36.26
C PHE A 830 17.71 10.85 35.91
N ILE A 831 18.63 10.84 36.84
CA ILE A 831 20.00 10.32 36.66
C ILE A 831 19.96 8.82 36.33
N GLN A 832 19.07 8.04 36.95
CA GLN A 832 18.91 6.61 36.66
C GLN A 832 18.23 6.35 35.30
N GLN A 833 17.26 7.18 34.93
CA GLN A 833 16.54 7.02 33.65
C GLN A 833 17.37 7.47 32.44
N GLU A 834 18.16 8.53 32.59
CA GLU A 834 18.98 9.09 31.52
C GLU A 834 20.42 8.53 31.47
N GLY A 835 20.69 7.47 32.20
CA GLY A 835 21.94 6.74 32.08
C GLY A 835 23.14 7.33 32.84
N GLY A 836 22.88 8.16 33.85
CA GLY A 836 23.83 8.58 34.85
C GLY A 836 25.12 9.27 34.34
N ILE A 837 25.45 10.34 34.96
CA ILE A 837 26.71 11.05 34.71
C ILE A 837 27.77 10.43 35.63
N TYR A 838 28.75 9.79 35.07
CA TYR A 838 30.03 9.48 35.70
C TYR A 838 31.19 10.03 34.90
#